data_0f24437988aa161e1c2ed2b58d52199a
#
_entry.id   0f24437988aa161e1c2ed2b58d52199a
#
_cell.length_a   1.000
_cell.length_b   1.000
_cell.length_c   1.000
_cell.angle_alpha   90.00
_cell.angle_beta   90.00
_cell.angle_gamma   90.00
#
_symmetry.space_group_name_H-M   'P 1'
#
loop_
_entity.id
_entity.type
_entity.pdbx_description
1 polymer ?
#
loop_
_entity_poly.entity_id
_entity_poly.type
_entity_poly.pdbx_seq_one_letter_code
_entity_poly.pdbx_strand_id
1 'polypeptide(L)'
;MKLKIHLGLFFIALFMGITSAWATHIRAGEIIAERVSVQALTYQITVVGYTDTRSSVIFGPGRINFGDGREEQLNTQSDFSVVRDLGNQIEQNIFVIRHTFQGPGKYKIRFIEFNRNDLTLNMDNSVDTPFYVETEINIDPFFGVNNSPVLTIPPVDNGAVNVRYIHNPGAYDPDGDSLSYALDIPKQAFERPVNNYRSPASPEFSQRQENGATPAFLRIDPVFGDLIWDAPGTAGQFNVAFRIIEWRKINGKFEQIGYVVRDMQIIIENSNNRRPQLILPPDLCVEAGTKIEEIIQGQDPDGDPIKIEVFGEPIQINSSPADYSPENVFQPQPGIVNFTWQTVCNHVREREYEVRIRITDQPRSGPSLVDIQTWKIKVVGPPPVWDDLVQKPGRTVDLTWDPYVCANSAQEMQIWRRINSDPYVPDSCETGIRPGYELVGITDMNTFSFTDLNGGDGLAPGNTYCYRLVAAYPQPRAGLSIVSEEICITIDVDVPIITNVSIEATDPQSGEIFVKWTPPYDIDKTQFPGPYTYELLRSEGFTGTQNRTSLGILSDTLFTDRGLNTENLVYNYKVVLLDNNVKIDTSSSASSVRLEPTIINEAIELNWTFNVPWNNQIAQYTHEVYRNRTDAAAQDEGTFVKIAEVDVTQQGFKFLDDGSFNGMTLKKEVEYCYYVITKGAYNVPGLVYPLENKSQIVCAKPDDNRLPCPPELTFEGPECAAYVAEQPCNSNTFEHVLSWQPDFSGDCDDELSGYRLYFTPDGEEGQFNLVGQYSSLQLTATLRNLPTYRGCYYITAIDRSGNESEPSNVVCVDNCPVYNLPNAFTPNNDGVNDTFMAFDNPFAQCPRFVTGVEIFIVNRWGAEVFRYNSLSSNENDVFIRWNGRDQSGNELPAGTYFYSGTVFFDVLDPALKQRELKGTIQLLR
;
A
#
# COMPACT_ATOMS: atom_id res chain seq x y z
N MET A 1 -23.83 38.05 72.70
CA MET A 1 -22.69 38.27 71.79
C MET A 1 -21.90 36.98 71.41
N LYS A 2 -21.89 35.93 72.23
CA LYS A 2 -21.19 34.66 71.98
C LYS A 2 -21.86 33.75 70.91
N LEU A 3 -23.20 33.84 70.72
CA LEU A 3 -23.92 32.98 69.81
C LEU A 3 -23.81 33.43 68.30
N LYS A 4 -23.56 34.72 68.05
CA LYS A 4 -23.39 35.22 66.69
C LYS A 4 -22.01 34.97 66.11
N ILE A 5 -20.98 34.71 66.93
CA ILE A 5 -19.63 34.40 66.50
C ILE A 5 -19.51 32.94 66.04
N HIS A 6 -20.24 32.00 66.68
CA HIS A 6 -20.25 30.60 66.29
C HIS A 6 -21.00 30.33 64.99
N LEU A 7 -22.03 31.12 64.67
CA LEU A 7 -22.77 30.99 63.38
C LEU A 7 -21.96 31.55 62.20
N GLY A 8 -21.17 32.60 62.42
CA GLY A 8 -20.27 33.18 61.37
C GLY A 8 -19.09 32.23 61.04
N LEU A 9 -18.52 31.60 62.06
CA LEU A 9 -17.47 30.60 61.86
C LEU A 9 -17.96 29.32 61.19
N PHE A 10 -19.21 28.90 61.43
CA PHE A 10 -19.83 27.73 60.76
C PHE A 10 -20.13 28.01 59.29
N PHE A 11 -20.53 29.24 58.91
CA PHE A 11 -20.71 29.63 57.54
C PHE A 11 -19.39 29.84 56.76
N ILE A 12 -18.33 30.33 57.45
CA ILE A 12 -17.00 30.44 56.84
C ILE A 12 -16.37 29.06 56.67
N ALA A 13 -16.57 28.11 57.60
CA ALA A 13 -16.15 26.72 57.45
C ALA A 13 -16.93 25.94 56.35
N LEU A 14 -18.22 26.32 56.12
CA LEU A 14 -19.02 25.71 55.04
C LEU A 14 -18.69 26.27 53.65
N PHE A 15 -18.11 27.47 53.56
CA PHE A 15 -17.67 28.07 52.30
C PHE A 15 -16.23 27.73 51.91
N MET A 16 -15.40 27.20 52.83
CA MET A 16 -14.05 26.68 52.51
C MET A 16 -14.01 25.21 52.08
N GLY A 17 -15.17 24.56 51.98
CA GLY A 17 -15.28 23.11 51.69
C GLY A 17 -15.65 22.75 50.27
N ILE A 18 -15.72 23.66 49.32
CA ILE A 18 -15.96 23.35 47.91
C ILE A 18 -14.73 23.79 47.10
N THR A 19 -13.60 23.17 47.33
CA THR A 19 -12.63 23.03 46.28
C THR A 19 -13.17 21.90 45.44
N SER A 20 -13.73 22.19 44.27
CA SER A 20 -13.93 21.24 43.24
C SER A 20 -12.55 20.61 42.96
N ALA A 21 -12.30 19.44 43.48
CA ALA A 21 -11.15 18.63 43.03
C ALA A 21 -11.44 18.24 41.59
N TRP A 22 -10.99 19.03 40.67
CA TRP A 22 -10.98 18.71 39.24
C TRP A 22 -9.92 17.63 39.07
N ALA A 23 -10.40 16.40 38.88
CA ALA A 23 -9.51 15.27 38.77
C ALA A 23 -9.05 15.16 37.32
N THR A 24 -7.77 15.32 37.12
CA THR A 24 -7.07 15.13 35.85
C THR A 24 -6.28 13.84 35.92
N HIS A 25 -6.46 12.87 35.01
CA HIS A 25 -5.83 11.56 35.22
C HIS A 25 -5.38 10.83 33.94
N ILE A 26 -6.02 11.05 32.76
CA ILE A 26 -5.68 10.30 31.56
C ILE A 26 -4.54 10.98 30.82
N ARG A 27 -3.43 10.25 30.68
CA ARG A 27 -2.22 10.70 29.98
C ARG A 27 -2.16 10.19 28.56
N ALA A 28 -2.63 8.96 28.30
CA ALA A 28 -2.64 8.35 26.99
C ALA A 28 -3.54 7.11 26.97
N GLY A 29 -3.81 6.60 25.78
CA GLY A 29 -4.42 5.29 25.58
C GLY A 29 -4.43 4.82 24.16
N GLU A 30 -4.70 3.53 24.03
CA GLU A 30 -4.87 2.80 22.77
C GLU A 30 -5.79 1.58 22.98
N ILE A 31 -6.24 0.98 21.87
CA ILE A 31 -7.00 -0.27 21.84
C ILE A 31 -6.26 -1.26 20.96
N ILE A 32 -6.04 -2.47 21.48
CA ILE A 32 -5.42 -3.58 20.77
C ILE A 32 -6.48 -4.68 20.60
N ALA A 33 -6.54 -5.31 19.43
CA ALA A 33 -7.46 -6.39 19.12
C ALA A 33 -6.70 -7.63 18.65
N GLU A 34 -6.80 -8.74 19.39
CA GLU A 34 -6.12 -10.01 19.09
C GLU A 34 -7.16 -11.10 18.81
N ARG A 35 -6.97 -11.84 17.71
CA ARG A 35 -7.84 -12.96 17.35
C ARG A 35 -7.57 -14.18 18.22
N VAL A 36 -8.54 -14.56 19.06
CA VAL A 36 -8.38 -15.68 20.02
C VAL A 36 -9.06 -16.98 19.60
N SER A 37 -9.80 -16.98 18.49
CA SER A 37 -10.42 -18.18 17.94
C SER A 37 -10.36 -18.20 16.41
N VAL A 38 -9.89 -19.29 15.84
CA VAL A 38 -9.87 -19.51 14.39
C VAL A 38 -11.27 -19.91 13.88
N GLN A 39 -12.07 -20.59 14.72
CA GLN A 39 -13.39 -21.11 14.34
C GLN A 39 -14.52 -20.09 14.52
N ALA A 40 -14.33 -19.12 15.43
CA ALA A 40 -15.27 -18.05 15.68
C ALA A 40 -14.57 -16.69 15.48
N LEU A 41 -15.33 -15.66 15.06
CA LEU A 41 -14.78 -14.31 14.90
C LEU A 41 -14.65 -13.63 16.27
N THR A 42 -13.98 -14.30 17.21
CA THR A 42 -13.81 -13.85 18.59
C THR A 42 -12.44 -13.20 18.74
N TYR A 43 -12.47 -11.97 19.19
CA TYR A 43 -11.30 -11.16 19.51
C TYR A 43 -11.20 -10.90 21.01
N GLN A 44 -9.99 -10.90 21.51
CA GLN A 44 -9.64 -10.29 22.76
C GLN A 44 -9.31 -8.83 22.48
N ILE A 45 -10.09 -7.93 23.08
CA ILE A 45 -9.94 -6.49 22.92
C ILE A 45 -9.34 -5.97 24.22
N THR A 46 -8.18 -5.34 24.10
CA THR A 46 -7.44 -4.80 25.24
C THR A 46 -7.44 -3.27 25.15
N VAL A 47 -8.11 -2.63 26.09
CA VAL A 47 -8.06 -1.17 26.26
C VAL A 47 -6.94 -0.87 27.24
N VAL A 48 -5.95 -0.10 26.78
CA VAL A 48 -4.81 0.33 27.59
C VAL A 48 -4.94 1.82 27.86
N GLY A 49 -4.93 2.20 29.12
CA GLY A 49 -4.93 3.59 29.58
C GLY A 49 -3.73 3.89 30.46
N TYR A 50 -3.16 5.07 30.30
CA TYR A 50 -2.06 5.56 31.13
C TYR A 50 -2.55 6.72 31.97
N THR A 51 -2.37 6.66 33.30
CA THR A 51 -2.92 7.63 34.23
C THR A 51 -1.85 8.20 35.16
N ASP A 52 -2.10 9.41 35.65
CA ASP A 52 -1.26 10.08 36.63
C ASP A 52 -1.64 9.64 38.05
N THR A 53 -0.73 8.99 38.77
CA THR A 53 -0.98 8.43 40.13
C THR A 53 -1.22 9.51 41.20
N ARG A 54 -0.99 10.77 40.90
CA ARG A 54 -1.32 11.90 41.78
C ARG A 54 -2.83 12.20 41.81
N SER A 55 -3.55 11.71 40.80
CA SER A 55 -5.01 11.83 40.77
C SER A 55 -5.68 10.75 41.60
N SER A 56 -6.75 11.12 42.27
CA SER A 56 -7.62 10.17 42.99
C SER A 56 -8.65 9.50 42.09
N VAL A 57 -8.73 9.88 40.81
CA VAL A 57 -9.68 9.32 39.83
C VAL A 57 -9.10 8.07 39.22
N ILE A 58 -9.90 7.03 39.17
CA ILE A 58 -9.53 5.73 38.61
C ILE A 58 -9.95 5.72 37.15
N PHE A 59 -9.03 5.28 36.27
CA PHE A 59 -9.33 5.01 34.86
C PHE A 59 -10.33 3.84 34.77
N GLY A 60 -11.34 3.97 33.90
CA GLY A 60 -12.09 2.81 33.49
C GLY A 60 -13.61 2.82 33.57
N PRO A 61 -14.36 3.83 34.09
CA PRO A 61 -15.80 3.84 33.89
C PRO A 61 -16.22 4.28 32.49
N GLY A 62 -15.34 4.11 31.49
CA GLY A 62 -15.59 4.45 30.10
C GLY A 62 -16.52 3.47 29.40
N ARG A 63 -16.92 3.82 28.18
CA ARG A 63 -17.78 3.00 27.32
C ARG A 63 -16.99 2.50 26.11
N ILE A 64 -17.07 1.20 25.87
CA ILE A 64 -16.54 0.58 24.65
C ILE A 64 -17.67 0.28 23.67
N ASN A 65 -17.47 0.60 22.39
CA ASN A 65 -18.33 0.26 21.26
C ASN A 65 -17.53 -0.58 20.28
N PHE A 66 -18.05 -1.76 19.90
CA PHE A 66 -17.33 -2.72 19.08
C PHE A 66 -17.44 -2.46 17.57
N GLY A 67 -18.23 -1.45 17.16
CA GLY A 67 -18.43 -1.12 15.75
C GLY A 67 -19.48 -1.98 15.04
N ASP A 68 -20.09 -2.95 15.72
CA ASP A 68 -21.14 -3.83 15.21
C ASP A 68 -22.54 -3.49 15.78
N GLY A 69 -22.64 -2.33 16.43
CA GLY A 69 -23.87 -1.88 17.11
C GLY A 69 -23.96 -2.28 18.58
N ARG A 70 -23.02 -3.03 19.11
CA ARG A 70 -22.95 -3.38 20.52
C ARG A 70 -22.04 -2.43 21.29
N GLU A 71 -22.47 -2.09 22.49
CA GLU A 71 -21.74 -1.25 23.43
C GLU A 71 -21.75 -1.88 24.82
N GLU A 72 -20.67 -1.71 25.55
CA GLU A 72 -20.53 -2.12 26.94
C GLU A 72 -19.96 -0.99 27.79
N GLN A 73 -20.48 -0.87 29.02
CA GLN A 73 -19.92 0.01 30.03
C GLN A 73 -18.87 -0.78 30.81
N LEU A 74 -17.61 -0.35 30.77
CA LEU A 74 -16.55 -1.02 31.54
C LEU A 74 -16.81 -0.87 33.04
N ASN A 75 -16.61 -1.94 33.76
CA ASN A 75 -16.75 -1.96 35.22
C ASN A 75 -15.36 -2.14 35.84
N THR A 76 -14.92 -1.15 36.59
CA THR A 76 -13.61 -1.13 37.26
C THR A 76 -13.38 -2.28 38.25
N GLN A 77 -14.40 -2.97 38.66
CA GLN A 77 -14.30 -4.10 39.64
C GLN A 77 -14.27 -5.47 38.97
N SER A 78 -14.91 -5.65 37.82
CA SER A 78 -15.04 -6.95 37.13
C SER A 78 -14.18 -7.11 35.88
N ASP A 79 -13.95 -6.02 35.17
CA ASP A 79 -13.32 -6.07 33.84
C ASP A 79 -11.84 -5.63 33.84
N PHE A 80 -11.40 -5.16 35.00
CA PHE A 80 -10.05 -4.69 35.23
C PHE A 80 -9.08 -5.86 35.40
N SER A 81 -8.01 -5.87 34.59
CA SER A 81 -7.11 -7.04 34.61
C SER A 81 -5.76 -6.78 35.27
N VAL A 82 -5.14 -5.64 35.06
CA VAL A 82 -3.80 -5.33 35.57
C VAL A 82 -3.59 -3.83 35.75
N VAL A 83 -3.04 -3.45 36.90
CA VAL A 83 -2.39 -2.15 37.12
C VAL A 83 -0.89 -2.37 37.22
N ARG A 84 -0.12 -1.63 36.41
CA ARG A 84 1.33 -1.65 36.48
C ARG A 84 1.85 -0.24 36.75
N ASP A 85 2.59 -0.08 37.85
CA ASP A 85 3.35 1.15 38.10
C ASP A 85 4.54 1.21 37.13
N LEU A 86 4.60 2.25 36.28
CA LEU A 86 5.67 2.50 35.34
C LEU A 86 6.74 3.44 35.90
N GLY A 87 6.61 3.89 37.13
CA GLY A 87 7.43 4.97 37.70
C GLY A 87 6.99 6.35 37.20
N ASN A 88 7.72 7.40 37.58
CA ASN A 88 7.43 8.78 37.23
C ASN A 88 5.97 9.22 37.45
N GLN A 89 5.32 8.63 38.45
CA GLN A 89 3.92 8.90 38.79
C GLN A 89 2.93 8.49 37.70
N ILE A 90 3.27 7.48 36.90
CA ILE A 90 2.40 6.97 35.83
C ILE A 90 2.09 5.49 36.07
N GLU A 91 0.84 5.18 35.87
CA GLU A 91 0.25 3.86 36.03
C GLU A 91 -0.38 3.42 34.71
N GLN A 92 -0.10 2.19 34.29
CA GLN A 92 -0.73 1.55 33.14
C GLN A 92 -1.92 0.74 33.62
N ASN A 93 -3.08 1.00 33.08
CA ASN A 93 -4.36 0.34 33.37
C ASN A 93 -4.80 -0.46 32.16
N ILE A 94 -5.10 -1.75 32.33
CA ILE A 94 -5.43 -2.67 31.23
C ILE A 94 -6.80 -3.31 31.50
N PHE A 95 -7.71 -3.18 30.54
CA PHE A 95 -8.99 -3.88 30.48
C PHE A 95 -8.96 -4.87 29.34
N VAL A 96 -9.41 -6.10 29.59
CA VAL A 96 -9.45 -7.17 28.60
C VAL A 96 -10.89 -7.68 28.48
N ILE A 97 -11.42 -7.56 27.26
CA ILE A 97 -12.79 -7.95 26.93
C ILE A 97 -12.73 -8.94 25.77
N ARG A 98 -13.59 -9.96 25.79
CA ARG A 98 -13.76 -10.86 24.65
C ARG A 98 -15.06 -10.54 23.92
N HIS A 99 -14.95 -10.27 22.64
CA HIS A 99 -16.08 -9.97 21.77
C HIS A 99 -16.09 -10.88 20.56
N THR A 100 -17.29 -11.35 20.16
CA THR A 100 -17.48 -12.18 18.97
C THR A 100 -18.30 -11.41 17.95
N PHE A 101 -17.68 -11.09 16.82
CA PHE A 101 -18.34 -10.44 15.70
C PHE A 101 -19.24 -11.42 14.94
N GLN A 102 -20.34 -10.92 14.38
CA GLN A 102 -21.36 -11.76 13.72
C GLN A 102 -21.01 -12.17 12.30
N GLY A 103 -20.04 -11.50 11.65
CA GLY A 103 -19.65 -11.77 10.27
C GLY A 103 -18.38 -11.03 9.87
N PRO A 104 -17.93 -11.24 8.62
CA PRO A 104 -16.88 -10.43 8.01
C PRO A 104 -17.29 -8.96 7.90
N GLY A 105 -16.33 -8.05 7.96
CA GLY A 105 -16.56 -6.60 7.84
C GLY A 105 -15.44 -5.78 8.45
N LYS A 106 -15.47 -4.48 8.22
CA LYS A 106 -14.60 -3.50 8.87
C LYS A 106 -15.26 -3.00 10.14
N TYR A 107 -14.61 -3.17 11.26
CA TYR A 107 -15.13 -2.79 12.57
C TYR A 107 -14.22 -1.75 13.22
N LYS A 108 -14.81 -0.61 13.58
CA LYS A 108 -14.14 0.43 14.37
C LYS A 108 -14.49 0.25 15.83
N ILE A 109 -13.58 -0.32 16.58
CA ILE A 109 -13.67 -0.49 18.02
C ILE A 109 -13.28 0.83 18.68
N ARG A 110 -14.13 1.37 19.56
CA ARG A 110 -14.02 2.71 20.13
C ARG A 110 -14.17 2.70 21.61
N PHE A 111 -13.31 3.44 22.29
CA PHE A 111 -13.42 3.68 23.72
C PHE A 111 -13.53 5.17 23.99
N ILE A 112 -14.48 5.52 24.83
CA ILE A 112 -14.71 6.90 25.27
C ILE A 112 -14.79 6.95 26.79
N GLU A 113 -14.07 7.88 27.38
CA GLU A 113 -14.11 8.18 28.80
C GLU A 113 -14.26 9.71 29.01
N PHE A 114 -14.90 10.07 30.14
CA PHE A 114 -15.11 11.47 30.44
C PHE A 114 -13.81 12.12 30.93
N ASN A 115 -13.55 13.33 30.45
CA ASN A 115 -12.51 14.26 30.89
C ASN A 115 -11.07 13.84 30.52
N ARG A 116 -10.41 14.75 29.83
CA ARG A 116 -8.95 14.80 29.67
C ARG A 116 -8.30 15.55 30.84
N ASN A 117 -6.99 15.57 30.88
CA ASN A 117 -6.25 16.39 31.83
C ASN A 117 -6.54 17.88 31.63
N ASP A 118 -6.60 18.61 32.72
CA ASP A 118 -6.69 20.07 32.73
C ASP A 118 -5.39 20.73 32.19
N LEU A 119 -5.51 21.97 31.75
CA LEU A 119 -4.39 22.78 31.29
C LEU A 119 -3.61 22.24 30.08
N THR A 120 -4.24 21.48 29.20
CA THR A 120 -3.67 21.10 27.93
C THR A 120 -3.66 22.33 27.01
N LEU A 121 -2.48 22.81 26.62
CA LEU A 121 -2.31 24.12 25.98
C LEU A 121 -2.82 24.19 24.53
N ASN A 122 -2.80 23.09 23.83
CA ASN A 122 -3.11 23.04 22.40
C ASN A 122 -4.54 22.59 22.07
N MET A 123 -5.43 22.64 23.05
CA MET A 123 -6.88 22.50 22.88
C MET A 123 -7.64 23.35 23.87
N ASP A 124 -8.88 23.71 23.55
CA ASP A 124 -9.72 24.49 24.43
C ASP A 124 -10.50 23.57 25.38
N ASN A 125 -10.64 24.02 26.65
CA ASN A 125 -11.47 23.36 27.66
C ASN A 125 -11.22 21.83 27.77
N SER A 126 -9.94 21.45 27.88
CA SER A 126 -9.52 20.04 27.85
C SER A 126 -10.21 19.18 28.91
N VAL A 127 -10.51 19.73 30.09
CA VAL A 127 -11.14 19.01 31.19
C VAL A 127 -12.57 18.55 30.87
N ASP A 128 -13.33 19.31 30.09
CA ASP A 128 -14.67 18.93 29.66
C ASP A 128 -14.68 18.21 28.31
N THR A 129 -13.50 17.97 27.76
CA THR A 129 -13.35 17.25 26.48
C THR A 129 -13.16 15.75 26.77
N PRO A 130 -14.04 14.86 26.27
CA PRO A 130 -13.87 13.44 26.43
C PRO A 130 -12.56 12.91 25.85
N PHE A 131 -11.98 11.93 26.53
CA PHE A 131 -10.91 11.11 25.98
C PHE A 131 -11.51 10.06 25.04
N TYR A 132 -10.96 9.93 23.83
CA TYR A 132 -11.46 9.03 22.81
C TYR A 132 -10.32 8.38 22.04
N VAL A 133 -10.35 7.06 21.92
CA VAL A 133 -9.44 6.29 21.07
C VAL A 133 -10.21 5.25 20.27
N GLU A 134 -9.67 4.89 19.12
CA GLU A 134 -10.27 3.89 18.23
C GLU A 134 -9.23 2.99 17.58
N THR A 135 -9.67 1.81 17.20
CA THR A 135 -8.91 0.84 16.41
C THR A 135 -9.81 0.27 15.35
N GLU A 136 -9.35 0.17 14.13
CA GLU A 136 -10.06 -0.49 13.04
C GLU A 136 -9.44 -1.86 12.76
N ILE A 137 -10.28 -2.87 12.69
CA ILE A 137 -9.92 -4.22 12.23
C ILE A 137 -10.77 -4.59 11.01
N ASN A 138 -10.15 -5.23 10.04
CA ASN A 138 -10.86 -5.79 8.90
C ASN A 138 -10.92 -7.31 9.04
N ILE A 139 -12.10 -7.85 9.24
CA ILE A 139 -12.37 -9.28 9.31
C ILE A 139 -12.79 -9.73 7.93
N ASP A 140 -11.84 -10.28 7.16
CA ASP A 140 -12.11 -10.76 5.80
C ASP A 140 -11.51 -12.16 5.61
N PRO A 141 -12.30 -13.16 5.17
CA PRO A 141 -11.80 -14.51 4.92
C PRO A 141 -10.67 -14.59 3.89
N PHE A 142 -10.61 -13.63 2.95
CA PHE A 142 -9.54 -13.57 1.96
C PHE A 142 -8.22 -13.03 2.51
N PHE A 143 -8.28 -12.27 3.60
CA PHE A 143 -7.08 -11.73 4.25
C PHE A 143 -6.53 -12.67 5.31
N GLY A 144 -7.31 -13.67 5.73
CA GLY A 144 -6.95 -14.61 6.78
C GLY A 144 -7.15 -14.03 8.18
N VAL A 145 -6.40 -14.57 9.15
CA VAL A 145 -6.40 -14.06 10.52
C VAL A 145 -5.68 -12.72 10.56
N ASN A 146 -6.23 -11.78 11.31
CA ASN A 146 -5.62 -10.48 11.52
C ASN A 146 -5.69 -10.09 13.01
N ASN A 147 -4.52 -9.70 13.54
CA ASN A 147 -4.36 -9.09 14.85
C ASN A 147 -3.93 -7.65 14.64
N SER A 148 -4.41 -6.73 15.44
CA SER A 148 -3.96 -5.33 15.32
C SER A 148 -2.50 -5.18 15.77
N PRO A 149 -1.80 -4.12 15.29
CA PRO A 149 -0.49 -3.78 15.78
C PRO A 149 -0.42 -3.68 17.31
N VAL A 150 0.70 -4.13 17.89
CA VAL A 150 1.00 -4.07 19.32
C VAL A 150 2.04 -3.00 19.58
N LEU A 151 1.81 -2.16 20.59
CA LEU A 151 2.67 -1.05 20.97
C LEU A 151 3.44 -1.42 22.24
N THR A 152 4.77 -1.45 22.16
CA THR A 152 5.62 -1.93 23.28
C THR A 152 6.21 -0.81 24.13
N ILE A 153 6.31 0.42 23.61
CA ILE A 153 6.86 1.57 24.35
C ILE A 153 5.74 2.41 24.93
N PRO A 154 5.67 2.52 26.28
CA PRO A 154 4.68 3.37 26.92
C PRO A 154 4.88 4.85 26.60
N PRO A 155 3.82 5.67 26.49
CA PRO A 155 3.90 7.12 26.21
C PRO A 155 4.13 7.94 27.49
N VAL A 156 5.24 7.72 28.15
CA VAL A 156 5.55 8.28 29.48
C VAL A 156 6.68 9.32 29.48
N ASP A 157 7.21 9.62 28.32
CA ASP A 157 8.37 10.50 28.18
C ASP A 157 7.99 11.96 28.36
N ASN A 158 8.81 12.71 29.11
CA ASN A 158 8.72 14.16 29.25
C ASN A 158 9.75 14.82 28.33
N GLY A 159 9.54 16.09 28.00
CA GLY A 159 10.46 16.89 27.22
C GLY A 159 10.91 18.16 27.94
N ALA A 160 11.90 18.82 27.38
CA ALA A 160 12.38 20.10 27.86
C ALA A 160 12.22 21.19 26.79
N VAL A 161 12.05 22.43 27.23
CA VAL A 161 11.98 23.59 26.34
C VAL A 161 13.27 23.74 25.55
N ASN A 162 13.19 23.96 24.25
CA ASN A 162 14.26 24.07 23.27
C ASN A 162 15.10 22.80 23.07
N VAL A 163 14.64 21.64 23.57
CA VAL A 163 15.25 20.35 23.35
C VAL A 163 14.31 19.52 22.49
N ARG A 164 14.83 18.84 21.47
CA ARG A 164 14.05 17.93 20.63
C ARG A 164 13.39 16.85 21.48
N TYR A 165 12.09 16.72 21.36
CA TYR A 165 11.32 15.62 21.93
C TYR A 165 11.22 14.48 20.92
N ILE A 166 11.44 13.26 21.36
CA ILE A 166 11.34 12.05 20.55
C ILE A 166 10.50 11.03 21.31
N HIS A 167 9.56 10.39 20.62
CA HIS A 167 8.83 9.24 21.08
C HIS A 167 8.64 8.25 19.94
N ASN A 168 8.68 6.96 20.22
CA ASN A 168 8.33 5.91 19.27
C ASN A 168 7.41 4.92 19.99
N PRO A 169 6.28 4.51 19.38
CA PRO A 169 5.36 3.56 20.02
C PRO A 169 5.95 2.16 20.16
N GLY A 170 7.06 1.84 19.51
CA GLY A 170 7.63 0.50 19.47
C GLY A 170 6.66 -0.52 18.88
N ALA A 171 5.91 -0.10 17.86
CA ALA A 171 4.88 -0.94 17.27
C ALA A 171 5.48 -2.05 16.42
N TYR A 172 4.89 -3.23 16.52
CA TYR A 172 5.11 -4.34 15.62
C TYR A 172 3.78 -5.03 15.31
N ASP A 173 3.74 -5.75 14.21
CA ASP A 173 2.57 -6.54 13.83
C ASP A 173 2.81 -8.02 14.13
N PRO A 174 1.92 -8.68 14.93
CA PRO A 174 2.10 -10.10 15.29
C PRO A 174 2.00 -11.06 14.11
N ASP A 175 1.28 -10.67 13.06
CA ASP A 175 1.11 -11.48 11.85
C ASP A 175 2.24 -11.25 10.85
N GLY A 176 3.02 -10.18 11.02
CA GLY A 176 4.15 -9.80 10.17
C GLY A 176 3.76 -8.83 9.04
N ASP A 177 2.62 -8.18 9.18
CA ASP A 177 2.16 -7.16 8.23
C ASP A 177 3.01 -5.88 8.28
N SER A 178 2.97 -5.10 7.22
CA SER A 178 3.71 -3.85 7.12
C SER A 178 3.02 -2.75 7.89
N LEU A 179 3.78 -1.94 8.63
CA LEU A 179 3.25 -0.80 9.36
C LEU A 179 3.66 0.51 8.70
N SER A 180 2.77 1.48 8.73
CA SER A 180 3.07 2.88 8.45
C SER A 180 2.44 3.79 9.48
N TYR A 181 2.95 5.03 9.59
CA TYR A 181 2.56 5.93 10.66
C TYR A 181 2.13 7.28 10.10
N ALA A 182 1.07 7.85 10.68
CA ALA A 182 0.58 9.16 10.29
C ALA A 182 0.09 9.94 11.52
N LEU A 183 0.39 11.24 11.58
CA LEU A 183 -0.23 12.13 12.58
C LEU A 183 -1.74 12.14 12.39
N ASP A 184 -2.47 12.23 13.50
CA ASP A 184 -3.92 12.41 13.51
C ASP A 184 -4.30 13.56 14.45
N ILE A 185 -5.50 14.07 14.29
CA ILE A 185 -6.07 15.04 15.21
C ILE A 185 -6.75 14.29 16.36
N PRO A 186 -6.43 14.59 17.64
CA PRO A 186 -7.13 13.98 18.76
C PRO A 186 -8.65 14.14 18.64
N LYS A 187 -9.41 13.08 18.91
CA LYS A 187 -10.86 13.07 18.81
C LYS A 187 -11.49 13.17 20.20
N GLN A 188 -12.73 13.66 20.25
CA GLN A 188 -13.57 13.70 21.44
C GLN A 188 -14.78 12.77 21.34
N ALA A 189 -15.09 12.29 20.13
CA ALA A 189 -16.13 11.31 19.83
C ALA A 189 -15.88 10.71 18.44
N PHE A 190 -16.70 9.76 18.04
CA PHE A 190 -16.66 9.17 16.71
C PHE A 190 -16.76 10.26 15.62
N GLU A 191 -15.79 10.27 14.71
CA GLU A 191 -15.64 11.25 13.59
C GLU A 191 -15.67 12.73 14.06
N ARG A 192 -15.45 12.98 15.33
CA ARG A 192 -15.48 14.33 15.89
C ARG A 192 -14.14 14.70 16.51
N PRO A 193 -13.33 15.51 15.83
CA PRO A 193 -12.07 16.00 16.39
C PRO A 193 -12.32 16.89 17.61
N VAL A 194 -11.28 17.05 18.40
CA VAL A 194 -11.27 18.00 19.52
C VAL A 194 -11.44 19.43 19.01
N ASN A 195 -12.28 20.23 19.66
CA ASN A 195 -12.54 21.60 19.28
C ASN A 195 -11.27 22.47 19.39
N ASN A 196 -11.02 23.28 18.36
CA ASN A 196 -9.91 24.22 18.31
C ASN A 196 -8.54 23.57 18.63
N TYR A 197 -8.31 22.35 18.16
CA TYR A 197 -7.01 21.71 18.24
C TYR A 197 -5.96 22.48 17.44
N ARG A 198 -4.79 22.72 18.06
CA ARG A 198 -3.65 23.37 17.45
C ARG A 198 -2.45 22.44 17.50
N SER A 199 -1.69 22.38 16.42
CA SER A 199 -0.46 21.60 16.44
C SER A 199 0.50 22.10 17.52
N PRO A 200 1.16 21.23 18.29
CA PRO A 200 2.22 21.65 19.22
C PRO A 200 3.35 22.42 18.53
N ALA A 201 3.59 22.22 17.24
CA ALA A 201 4.56 22.98 16.45
C ALA A 201 4.05 24.33 15.95
N SER A 202 2.82 24.74 16.30
CA SER A 202 2.29 26.06 15.96
C SER A 202 3.20 27.17 16.49
N PRO A 203 3.35 28.31 15.79
CA PRO A 203 4.28 29.39 16.17
C PRO A 203 4.05 29.96 17.57
N GLU A 204 2.86 29.80 18.13
CA GLU A 204 2.52 30.21 19.52
C GLU A 204 3.19 29.34 20.59
N PHE A 205 3.52 28.06 20.25
CA PHE A 205 4.13 27.11 21.18
C PHE A 205 5.58 26.78 20.83
N SER A 206 5.97 26.92 19.55
CA SER A 206 7.27 26.51 19.04
C SER A 206 7.71 27.42 17.89
N GLN A 207 8.89 28.01 17.97
CA GLN A 207 9.34 28.97 16.97
C GLN A 207 10.55 28.45 16.17
N ARG A 208 11.43 27.68 16.81
CA ARG A 208 12.67 27.19 16.22
C ARG A 208 13.01 25.76 16.64
N GLN A 209 13.80 25.12 15.85
CA GLN A 209 14.37 23.80 16.12
C GLN A 209 15.51 23.89 17.17
N GLU A 210 15.90 22.75 17.74
CA GLU A 210 16.98 22.65 18.72
C GLU A 210 18.30 23.20 18.17
N ASN A 211 18.58 23.01 16.87
CA ASN A 211 19.77 23.57 16.20
C ASN A 211 19.64 25.04 15.79
N GLY A 212 18.54 25.71 16.13
CA GLY A 212 18.26 27.11 15.82
C GLY A 212 17.61 27.37 14.46
N ALA A 213 17.42 26.36 13.62
CA ALA A 213 16.70 26.51 12.35
C ALA A 213 15.21 26.86 12.58
N THR A 214 14.56 27.44 11.58
CA THR A 214 13.14 27.79 11.59
C THR A 214 12.44 27.28 10.33
N PRO A 215 11.17 26.91 10.42
CA PRO A 215 10.32 26.81 11.60
C PRO A 215 10.60 25.57 12.45
N ALA A 216 10.05 25.52 13.65
CA ALA A 216 9.90 24.28 14.41
C ALA A 216 8.92 23.35 13.69
N PHE A 217 9.02 22.04 13.95
CA PHE A 217 8.11 21.04 13.35
C PHE A 217 7.71 19.94 14.34
N LEU A 218 6.53 19.38 14.09
CA LEU A 218 6.08 18.10 14.64
C LEU A 218 5.82 17.16 13.46
N ARG A 219 6.48 16.02 13.44
CA ARG A 219 6.27 14.99 12.40
C ARG A 219 6.35 13.59 13.01
N ILE A 220 5.76 12.65 12.34
CA ILE A 220 6.00 11.23 12.59
C ILE A 220 6.69 10.66 11.35
N ASP A 221 7.72 9.84 11.56
CA ASP A 221 8.33 9.10 10.47
C ASP A 221 7.33 8.07 9.95
N PRO A 222 6.97 8.09 8.65
CA PRO A 222 5.92 7.21 8.12
C PRO A 222 6.30 5.74 8.08
N VAL A 223 7.59 5.40 8.19
CA VAL A 223 8.12 4.03 8.13
C VAL A 223 8.50 3.52 9.51
N PHE A 224 9.23 4.33 10.30
CA PHE A 224 9.78 3.89 11.59
C PHE A 224 8.93 4.30 12.81
N GLY A 225 8.01 5.26 12.64
CA GLY A 225 7.11 5.69 13.71
C GLY A 225 7.74 6.64 14.73
N ASP A 226 8.89 7.23 14.44
CA ASP A 226 9.51 8.22 15.30
C ASP A 226 8.70 9.52 15.28
N LEU A 227 7.99 9.80 16.38
CA LEU A 227 7.32 11.07 16.62
C LEU A 227 8.36 12.09 17.09
N ILE A 228 8.68 13.05 16.26
CA ILE A 228 9.68 14.08 16.53
C ILE A 228 9.04 15.44 16.60
N TRP A 229 9.16 16.10 17.75
CA TRP A 229 8.84 17.53 17.93
C TRP A 229 10.14 18.32 18.15
N ASP A 230 10.58 19.05 17.15
CA ASP A 230 11.83 19.79 17.15
C ASP A 230 11.60 21.30 16.94
N ALA A 231 11.66 22.11 17.99
CA ALA A 231 11.69 21.79 19.42
C ALA A 231 10.55 22.51 20.11
N PRO A 232 10.03 21.96 21.25
CA PRO A 232 9.06 22.66 22.08
C PRO A 232 9.60 24.03 22.54
N GLY A 233 8.82 25.08 22.35
CA GLY A 233 9.21 26.45 22.78
C GLY A 233 8.57 26.92 24.07
N THR A 234 7.54 26.23 24.56
CA THR A 234 6.73 26.60 25.70
C THR A 234 6.58 25.43 26.66
N ALA A 235 6.82 25.65 27.95
CA ALA A 235 6.55 24.65 28.98
C ALA A 235 5.04 24.49 29.20
N GLY A 236 4.59 23.25 29.38
CA GLY A 236 3.18 22.91 29.59
C GLY A 236 2.83 21.50 29.10
N GLN A 237 1.55 21.23 29.03
CA GLN A 237 0.99 19.95 28.61
C GLN A 237 0.40 20.10 27.21
N PHE A 238 0.72 19.15 26.33
CA PHE A 238 0.29 19.13 24.94
C PHE A 238 -0.30 17.77 24.60
N ASN A 239 -1.35 17.72 23.80
CA ASN A 239 -1.93 16.47 23.33
C ASN A 239 -1.56 16.24 21.87
N VAL A 240 -1.25 14.99 21.54
CA VAL A 240 -0.93 14.52 20.19
C VAL A 240 -1.61 13.19 19.95
N ALA A 241 -2.10 12.97 18.76
CA ALA A 241 -2.57 11.66 18.33
C ALA A 241 -1.91 11.25 17.03
N PHE A 242 -1.75 9.94 16.83
CA PHE A 242 -1.25 9.38 15.58
C PHE A 242 -1.80 7.98 15.37
N ARG A 243 -1.80 7.56 14.11
CA ARG A 243 -2.24 6.23 13.68
C ARG A 243 -1.06 5.35 13.31
N ILE A 244 -1.13 4.11 13.71
CA ILE A 244 -0.31 3.00 13.24
C ILE A 244 -1.18 2.22 12.27
N ILE A 245 -0.89 2.28 10.98
CA ILE A 245 -1.70 1.74 9.88
C ILE A 245 -1.07 0.43 9.44
N GLU A 246 -1.89 -0.59 9.32
CA GLU A 246 -1.50 -1.96 8.99
C GLU A 246 -1.80 -2.26 7.52
N TRP A 247 -0.80 -2.86 6.83
CA TRP A 247 -0.83 -3.16 5.41
C TRP A 247 -0.44 -4.60 5.13
N ARG A 248 -1.30 -5.34 4.46
CA ARG A 248 -1.03 -6.71 3.99
C ARG A 248 -0.80 -6.74 2.50
N LYS A 249 0.23 -7.47 2.06
CA LYS A 249 0.53 -7.66 0.65
C LYS A 249 -0.36 -8.78 0.08
N ILE A 250 -1.30 -8.42 -0.80
CA ILE A 250 -2.26 -9.35 -1.41
C ILE A 250 -2.11 -9.25 -2.93
N ASN A 251 -1.83 -10.37 -3.59
CA ASN A 251 -1.60 -10.40 -5.04
C ASN A 251 -0.58 -9.35 -5.52
N GLY A 252 0.47 -9.13 -4.73
CA GLY A 252 1.54 -8.18 -5.04
C GLY A 252 1.25 -6.72 -4.69
N LYS A 253 0.04 -6.37 -4.25
CA LYS A 253 -0.37 -5.02 -3.82
C LYS A 253 -0.53 -4.94 -2.32
N PHE A 254 -0.23 -3.77 -1.76
CA PHE A 254 -0.48 -3.50 -0.34
C PHE A 254 -1.91 -2.98 -0.15
N GLU A 255 -2.67 -3.68 0.70
CA GLU A 255 -4.03 -3.31 1.09
C GLU A 255 -4.06 -2.93 2.57
N GLN A 256 -4.72 -1.82 2.90
CA GLN A 256 -4.90 -1.44 4.30
C GLN A 256 -5.93 -2.35 4.96
N ILE A 257 -5.52 -3.04 6.04
CA ILE A 257 -6.36 -4.00 6.75
C ILE A 257 -6.75 -3.57 8.15
N GLY A 258 -6.13 -2.54 8.69
CA GLY A 258 -6.48 -2.01 10.00
C GLY A 258 -5.66 -0.80 10.39
N TYR A 259 -5.93 -0.27 11.58
CA TYR A 259 -5.08 0.72 12.25
C TYR A 259 -5.35 0.77 13.73
N VAL A 260 -4.36 1.22 14.50
CA VAL A 260 -4.47 1.57 15.92
C VAL A 260 -4.21 3.07 16.08
N VAL A 261 -5.03 3.75 16.89
CA VAL A 261 -4.78 5.14 17.28
C VAL A 261 -4.16 5.17 18.67
N ARG A 262 -3.03 5.87 18.81
CA ARG A 262 -2.50 6.32 20.10
C ARG A 262 -2.81 7.79 20.27
N ASP A 263 -3.52 8.13 21.35
CA ASP A 263 -3.72 9.50 21.83
C ASP A 263 -2.89 9.67 23.09
N MET A 264 -1.99 10.67 23.11
CA MET A 264 -1.06 10.84 24.22
C MET A 264 -0.81 12.30 24.57
N GLN A 265 -0.49 12.53 25.84
CA GLN A 265 -0.09 13.81 26.37
C GLN A 265 1.44 13.87 26.52
N ILE A 266 2.02 14.97 26.04
CA ILE A 266 3.43 15.30 26.18
C ILE A 266 3.56 16.42 27.21
N ILE A 267 4.40 16.26 28.22
CA ILE A 267 4.73 17.30 29.22
C ILE A 267 6.09 17.89 28.89
N ILE A 268 6.12 19.20 28.75
CA ILE A 268 7.33 19.97 28.49
C ILE A 268 7.65 20.83 29.71
N GLU A 269 8.87 20.75 30.21
CA GLU A 269 9.34 21.48 31.38
C GLU A 269 10.50 22.41 31.01
N ASN A 270 10.71 23.46 31.84
CA ASN A 270 11.89 24.28 31.73
C ASN A 270 13.08 23.55 32.34
N SER A 271 14.10 23.28 31.57
CA SER A 271 15.30 22.57 32.02
C SER A 271 16.53 22.98 31.20
N ASN A 272 17.70 22.81 31.79
CA ASN A 272 18.99 22.87 31.07
C ASN A 272 19.58 21.48 30.80
N ASN A 273 18.82 20.42 31.11
CA ASN A 273 19.22 19.04 30.84
C ASN A 273 19.39 18.79 29.34
N ARG A 274 20.43 18.05 28.96
CA ARG A 274 20.70 17.67 27.57
C ARG A 274 20.37 16.19 27.41
N ARG A 275 19.90 15.82 26.21
CA ARG A 275 19.51 14.44 25.93
C ARG A 275 20.72 13.48 25.99
N PRO A 276 20.53 12.28 26.52
CA PRO A 276 21.50 11.22 26.43
C PRO A 276 21.66 10.74 24.97
N GLN A 277 22.72 10.01 24.68
CA GLN A 277 23.08 9.54 23.34
C GLN A 277 23.32 8.04 23.33
N LEU A 278 22.74 7.35 22.33
CA LEU A 278 22.96 5.94 22.05
C LEU A 278 24.11 5.72 21.09
N ILE A 279 24.82 4.62 21.30
CA ILE A 279 25.85 4.08 20.40
C ILE A 279 25.44 2.63 20.11
N LEU A 280 24.85 2.41 18.93
CA LEU A 280 24.32 1.12 18.50
C LEU A 280 25.38 0.32 17.74
N PRO A 281 25.32 -1.03 17.79
CA PRO A 281 26.01 -1.86 16.81
C PRO A 281 25.47 -1.63 15.40
N PRO A 282 26.22 -2.01 14.36
CA PRO A 282 25.72 -1.97 12.98
C PRO A 282 24.52 -2.90 12.81
N ASP A 283 23.67 -2.62 11.82
CA ASP A 283 22.59 -3.50 11.42
C ASP A 283 23.13 -4.90 11.10
N LEU A 284 22.40 -5.93 11.49
CA LEU A 284 22.81 -7.31 11.34
C LEU A 284 21.95 -8.07 10.32
N CYS A 285 22.61 -9.01 9.63
CA CYS A 285 21.93 -10.04 8.87
C CYS A 285 22.56 -11.39 9.22
N VAL A 286 21.73 -12.32 9.66
CA VAL A 286 22.19 -13.61 10.16
C VAL A 286 21.32 -14.75 9.64
N GLU A 287 21.91 -15.92 9.48
CA GLU A 287 21.17 -17.16 9.25
C GLU A 287 20.42 -17.60 10.50
N ALA A 288 19.24 -18.17 10.31
CA ALA A 288 18.49 -18.80 11.39
C ALA A 288 19.32 -19.91 12.04
N GLY A 289 19.34 -19.92 13.38
CA GLY A 289 20.22 -20.75 14.18
C GLY A 289 21.44 -20.02 14.77
N THR A 290 21.73 -18.80 14.29
CA THR A 290 22.84 -17.98 14.81
C THR A 290 22.47 -17.41 16.17
N LYS A 291 23.41 -17.43 17.11
CA LYS A 291 23.33 -16.68 18.37
C LYS A 291 23.92 -15.29 18.18
N ILE A 292 23.10 -14.27 18.34
CA ILE A 292 23.52 -12.86 18.34
C ILE A 292 23.92 -12.50 19.77
N GLU A 293 25.09 -11.86 19.91
CA GLU A 293 25.61 -11.32 21.16
C GLU A 293 26.23 -9.94 20.87
N GLU A 294 25.51 -8.86 21.22
CA GLU A 294 25.92 -7.50 20.87
C GLU A 294 25.87 -6.57 22.09
N ILE A 295 26.68 -5.53 22.03
CA ILE A 295 26.81 -4.53 23.09
C ILE A 295 26.18 -3.22 22.63
N ILE A 296 25.16 -2.76 23.38
CA ILE A 296 24.53 -1.47 23.22
C ILE A 296 25.13 -0.54 24.27
N GLN A 297 25.58 0.63 23.87
CA GLN A 297 26.21 1.60 24.78
C GLN A 297 25.45 2.92 24.77
N GLY A 298 25.58 3.66 25.88
CA GLY A 298 25.01 4.98 26.00
C GLY A 298 25.85 5.90 26.87
N GLN A 299 25.70 7.19 26.63
CA GLN A 299 26.36 8.24 27.40
C GLN A 299 25.41 9.46 27.51
N ASP A 300 25.63 10.27 28.54
CA ASP A 300 24.94 11.51 28.78
C ASP A 300 25.89 12.69 28.79
N PRO A 301 25.59 13.80 28.07
CA PRO A 301 26.49 14.97 28.00
C PRO A 301 26.68 15.70 29.33
N ASP A 302 25.74 15.55 30.27
CA ASP A 302 25.77 16.20 31.58
C ASP A 302 26.43 15.32 32.66
N GLY A 303 26.70 14.06 32.32
CA GLY A 303 27.31 13.10 33.23
C GLY A 303 26.32 12.39 34.15
N ASP A 304 25.04 12.48 33.83
CA ASP A 304 23.99 11.86 34.63
C ASP A 304 23.95 10.31 34.43
N PRO A 305 23.49 9.55 35.42
CA PRO A 305 23.25 8.13 35.24
C PRO A 305 22.24 7.89 34.14
N ILE A 306 22.43 6.83 33.36
CA ILE A 306 21.58 6.47 32.23
C ILE A 306 21.01 5.07 32.39
N LYS A 307 19.81 4.88 31.83
CA LYS A 307 19.14 3.60 31.71
C LYS A 307 18.88 3.31 30.24
N ILE A 308 19.25 2.12 29.77
CA ILE A 308 19.00 1.64 28.42
C ILE A 308 17.97 0.54 28.48
N GLU A 309 16.91 0.67 27.67
CA GLU A 309 15.80 -0.28 27.58
C GLU A 309 15.66 -0.72 26.13
N VAL A 310 15.35 -1.99 25.91
CA VAL A 310 15.21 -2.59 24.58
C VAL A 310 13.78 -3.04 24.38
N PHE A 311 13.18 -2.65 23.26
CA PHE A 311 11.81 -2.93 22.89
C PHE A 311 11.72 -3.49 21.48
N GLY A 312 10.60 -4.08 21.14
CA GLY A 312 10.30 -4.57 19.81
C GLY A 312 9.95 -6.05 19.82
N GLU A 313 9.58 -6.52 18.63
CA GLU A 313 9.10 -7.89 18.46
C GLU A 313 10.06 -8.97 18.99
N PRO A 314 11.39 -8.90 18.77
CA PRO A 314 12.29 -9.96 19.26
C PRO A 314 12.21 -10.24 20.76
N ILE A 315 11.85 -9.25 21.58
CA ILE A 315 11.67 -9.41 23.03
C ILE A 315 10.32 -10.07 23.37
N GLN A 316 9.32 -9.96 22.49
CA GLN A 316 7.93 -10.36 22.75
C GLN A 316 7.55 -11.70 22.14
N ILE A 317 8.34 -12.22 21.19
CA ILE A 317 8.02 -13.49 20.51
C ILE A 317 8.08 -14.68 21.46
N ASN A 318 7.17 -15.65 21.26
CA ASN A 318 7.07 -16.83 22.11
C ASN A 318 8.18 -17.87 21.86
N SER A 319 8.73 -17.90 20.63
CA SER A 319 9.76 -18.88 20.24
C SER A 319 11.15 -18.24 20.34
N SER A 320 11.93 -18.65 21.30
CA SER A 320 13.31 -18.15 21.51
C SER A 320 13.38 -16.61 21.50
N PRO A 321 12.76 -15.94 22.50
CA PRO A 321 12.81 -14.48 22.58
C PRO A 321 14.23 -13.99 22.79
N ALA A 322 14.48 -12.74 22.34
CA ALA A 322 15.70 -12.03 22.69
C ALA A 322 15.66 -11.58 24.15
N ASP A 323 16.84 -11.41 24.73
CA ASP A 323 17.04 -10.97 26.12
C ASP A 323 18.10 -9.88 26.17
N TYR A 324 18.08 -9.05 27.21
CA TYR A 324 19.10 -8.04 27.42
C TYR A 324 19.37 -7.81 28.92
N SER A 325 20.59 -7.48 29.25
CA SER A 325 21.00 -7.32 30.64
C SER A 325 22.07 -6.21 30.78
N PRO A 326 21.98 -5.36 31.84
CA PRO A 326 20.92 -5.33 32.87
C PRO A 326 19.63 -4.67 32.38
N GLU A 327 18.49 -5.14 32.87
CA GLU A 327 17.19 -4.55 32.58
C GLU A 327 16.83 -3.44 33.57
N ASN A 328 16.26 -2.34 33.06
CA ASN A 328 15.66 -1.27 33.88
C ASN A 328 16.55 -0.69 35.01
N VAL A 329 17.88 -0.70 34.82
CA VAL A 329 18.85 -0.22 35.82
C VAL A 329 19.52 1.05 35.35
N PHE A 330 19.49 2.11 36.17
CA PHE A 330 20.32 3.27 35.96
C PHE A 330 21.79 2.95 36.27
N GLN A 331 22.66 3.23 35.32
CA GLN A 331 24.08 2.92 35.37
C GLN A 331 24.91 4.22 35.33
N PRO A 332 26.12 4.24 35.98
CA PRO A 332 27.07 5.27 35.71
C PRO A 332 27.60 5.13 34.27
N GLN A 333 28.15 6.20 33.74
CA GLN A 333 28.67 6.26 32.38
C GLN A 333 30.05 5.59 32.18
N PRO A 334 30.25 4.97 30.96
CA PRO A 334 29.26 4.67 29.96
C PRO A 334 28.30 3.55 30.41
N GLY A 335 26.99 3.71 30.19
CA GLY A 335 26.05 2.63 30.42
C GLY A 335 26.16 1.58 29.32
N ILE A 336 26.08 0.31 29.71
CA ILE A 336 26.24 -0.83 28.81
C ILE A 336 25.12 -1.83 29.02
N VAL A 337 24.54 -2.30 27.91
CA VAL A 337 23.58 -3.41 27.88
C VAL A 337 24.08 -4.46 26.92
N ASN A 338 24.10 -5.70 27.36
CA ASN A 338 24.39 -6.86 26.51
C ASN A 338 23.05 -7.40 25.97
N PHE A 339 22.91 -7.38 24.67
CA PHE A 339 21.76 -7.97 23.95
C PHE A 339 22.14 -9.38 23.50
N THR A 340 21.24 -10.34 23.73
CA THR A 340 21.44 -11.72 23.27
C THR A 340 20.18 -12.25 22.60
N TRP A 341 20.35 -12.90 21.46
CA TRP A 341 19.21 -13.53 20.77
C TRP A 341 19.65 -14.82 20.06
N GLN A 342 19.10 -15.95 20.47
CA GLN A 342 19.26 -17.22 19.76
C GLN A 342 18.18 -17.27 18.68
N THR A 343 18.56 -17.00 17.43
CA THR A 343 17.62 -17.08 16.31
C THR A 343 17.25 -18.53 15.99
N VAL A 344 16.07 -18.73 15.45
CA VAL A 344 15.54 -20.05 15.02
C VAL A 344 14.80 -19.93 13.70
N CYS A 345 14.49 -21.05 13.06
CA CYS A 345 13.85 -21.07 11.74
C CYS A 345 12.53 -20.28 11.65
N ASN A 346 11.77 -20.22 12.75
CA ASN A 346 10.53 -19.42 12.80
C ASN A 346 10.75 -17.90 12.74
N HIS A 347 12.00 -17.46 12.87
CA HIS A 347 12.36 -16.04 12.77
C HIS A 347 12.65 -15.59 11.33
N VAL A 348 12.72 -16.52 10.38
CA VAL A 348 12.95 -16.16 8.98
C VAL A 348 11.75 -15.42 8.41
N ARG A 349 12.01 -14.25 7.81
CA ARG A 349 10.99 -13.43 7.15
C ARG A 349 11.57 -12.47 6.12
N GLU A 350 10.70 -11.95 5.24
CA GLU A 350 11.12 -11.00 4.21
C GLU A 350 11.59 -9.66 4.80
N ARG A 351 10.98 -9.22 5.92
CA ARG A 351 11.31 -7.94 6.57
C ARG A 351 12.31 -8.10 7.70
N GLU A 352 13.04 -7.02 7.98
CA GLU A 352 13.93 -6.93 9.13
C GLU A 352 13.15 -6.86 10.44
N TYR A 353 13.73 -7.36 11.51
CA TYR A 353 13.29 -7.06 12.87
C TYR A 353 13.79 -5.69 13.28
N GLU A 354 12.89 -4.89 13.79
CA GLU A 354 13.18 -3.56 14.30
C GLU A 354 13.27 -3.61 15.83
N VAL A 355 14.48 -3.45 16.34
CA VAL A 355 14.75 -3.36 17.78
C VAL A 355 14.83 -1.88 18.14
N ARG A 356 13.89 -1.40 18.95
CA ARG A 356 13.88 -0.03 19.43
C ARG A 356 14.66 0.04 20.73
N ILE A 357 15.67 0.87 20.78
CA ILE A 357 16.49 1.09 21.96
C ILE A 357 16.21 2.49 22.47
N ARG A 358 15.75 2.56 23.72
CA ARG A 358 15.51 3.81 24.44
C ARG A 358 16.58 4.00 25.50
N ILE A 359 17.22 5.15 25.52
CA ILE A 359 18.08 5.59 26.61
C ILE A 359 17.37 6.71 27.37
N THR A 360 17.40 6.64 28.69
CA THR A 360 16.81 7.64 29.59
C THR A 360 17.87 8.09 30.58
N ASP A 361 18.03 9.40 30.77
CA ASP A 361 18.91 9.97 31.81
C ASP A 361 18.18 10.05 33.17
N GLN A 362 18.96 10.28 34.21
CA GLN A 362 18.48 10.56 35.57
C GLN A 362 19.11 11.84 36.11
N PRO A 363 18.63 13.02 35.66
CA PRO A 363 19.18 14.28 36.08
C PRO A 363 18.87 14.54 37.56
N ARG A 364 19.73 15.32 38.24
CA ARG A 364 19.50 15.72 39.63
C ARG A 364 18.30 16.67 39.79
N SER A 365 17.93 17.36 38.73
CA SER A 365 16.79 18.30 38.69
C SER A 365 16.28 18.47 37.26
N GLY A 366 14.97 18.65 37.11
CA GLY A 366 14.30 18.72 35.82
C GLY A 366 13.81 17.36 35.32
N PRO A 367 13.21 17.31 34.15
CA PRO A 367 12.70 16.07 33.58
C PRO A 367 13.84 15.17 33.12
N SER A 368 13.64 13.86 33.23
CA SER A 368 14.43 12.89 32.49
C SER A 368 14.15 13.05 31.00
N LEU A 369 15.19 13.03 30.21
CA LEU A 369 15.12 13.11 28.75
C LEU A 369 15.47 11.77 28.13
N VAL A 370 15.01 11.56 26.90
CA VAL A 370 15.20 10.31 26.19
C VAL A 370 15.80 10.53 24.81
N ASP A 371 16.54 9.52 24.34
CA ASP A 371 16.82 9.31 22.93
C ASP A 371 16.33 7.91 22.54
N ILE A 372 15.84 7.76 21.31
CA ILE A 372 15.33 6.48 20.80
C ILE A 372 15.95 6.27 19.43
N GLN A 373 16.53 5.09 19.23
CA GLN A 373 17.07 4.70 17.94
C GLN A 373 16.63 3.27 17.59
N THR A 374 16.57 3.00 16.29
CA THR A 374 16.22 1.69 15.75
C THR A 374 17.46 0.96 15.29
N TRP A 375 17.61 -0.27 15.74
CA TRP A 375 18.58 -1.24 15.27
C TRP A 375 17.87 -2.34 14.49
N LYS A 376 18.39 -2.71 13.30
CA LYS A 376 17.75 -3.65 12.40
C LYS A 376 18.48 -4.99 12.41
N ILE A 377 17.71 -6.07 12.47
CA ILE A 377 18.22 -7.44 12.42
C ILE A 377 17.43 -8.21 11.38
N LYS A 378 18.12 -8.65 10.33
CA LYS A 378 17.56 -9.55 9.31
C LYS A 378 17.89 -10.99 9.68
N VAL A 379 16.88 -11.86 9.66
CA VAL A 379 17.06 -13.32 9.83
C VAL A 379 16.66 -13.99 8.53
N VAL A 380 17.59 -14.69 7.91
CA VAL A 380 17.42 -15.38 6.63
C VAL A 380 17.48 -16.89 6.82
N GLY A 381 16.88 -17.65 5.90
CA GLY A 381 16.98 -19.11 5.89
C GLY A 381 18.40 -19.55 5.49
N PRO A 382 18.99 -20.55 6.14
CA PRO A 382 20.26 -21.12 5.72
C PRO A 382 20.15 -21.73 4.32
N PRO A 383 21.25 -21.82 3.54
CA PRO A 383 21.21 -22.40 2.20
C PRO A 383 20.85 -23.89 2.23
N PRO A 384 20.02 -24.39 1.30
CA PRO A 384 19.85 -25.84 1.08
C PRO A 384 21.14 -26.48 0.59
N VAL A 385 21.33 -27.77 0.86
CA VAL A 385 22.54 -28.54 0.55
C VAL A 385 22.20 -29.64 -0.45
N TRP A 386 22.94 -29.72 -1.54
CA TRP A 386 22.82 -30.76 -2.54
C TRP A 386 23.41 -32.09 -2.04
N ASP A 387 22.80 -33.21 -2.45
CA ASP A 387 23.33 -34.56 -2.27
C ASP A 387 23.95 -35.07 -3.60
N ASP A 388 23.18 -35.18 -4.69
CA ASP A 388 23.68 -35.70 -5.97
C ASP A 388 22.92 -35.15 -7.19
N LEU A 389 23.54 -35.35 -8.37
CA LEU A 389 23.07 -34.90 -9.66
C LEU A 389 23.40 -35.97 -10.70
N VAL A 390 22.39 -36.62 -11.25
CA VAL A 390 22.61 -37.79 -12.15
C VAL A 390 21.80 -37.67 -13.43
N GLN A 391 22.47 -37.75 -14.61
CA GLN A 391 21.78 -37.89 -15.89
C GLN A 391 21.11 -39.29 -16.00
N LYS A 392 19.88 -39.31 -16.49
CA LYS A 392 19.11 -40.53 -16.77
C LYS A 392 18.79 -40.67 -18.27
N PRO A 393 18.40 -41.84 -18.70
CA PRO A 393 17.96 -42.03 -20.08
C PRO A 393 16.87 -41.08 -20.52
N GLY A 394 16.90 -40.64 -21.78
CA GLY A 394 15.99 -39.59 -22.31
C GLY A 394 16.43 -38.17 -21.98
N ARG A 395 17.69 -37.96 -21.60
CA ARG A 395 18.30 -36.68 -21.28
C ARG A 395 17.57 -35.95 -20.16
N THR A 396 17.11 -36.69 -19.18
CA THR A 396 16.55 -36.17 -17.94
C THR A 396 17.61 -36.16 -16.84
N VAL A 397 17.43 -35.34 -15.82
CA VAL A 397 18.38 -35.24 -14.72
C VAL A 397 17.64 -35.42 -13.39
N ASP A 398 18.10 -36.42 -12.62
CA ASP A 398 17.67 -36.59 -11.24
C ASP A 398 18.54 -35.70 -10.33
N LEU A 399 17.88 -34.92 -9.52
CA LEU A 399 18.44 -34.01 -8.53
C LEU A 399 18.05 -34.52 -7.16
N THR A 400 18.99 -34.62 -6.22
CA THR A 400 18.74 -34.99 -4.83
C THR A 400 19.42 -34.00 -3.88
N TRP A 401 18.82 -33.77 -2.71
CA TRP A 401 19.35 -32.87 -1.69
C TRP A 401 19.09 -33.37 -0.27
N ASP A 402 19.87 -32.87 0.66
CA ASP A 402 19.71 -33.19 2.08
C ASP A 402 18.41 -32.60 2.67
N PRO A 403 17.85 -33.25 3.71
CA PRO A 403 16.71 -32.67 4.44
C PRO A 403 17.02 -31.25 4.93
N TYR A 404 16.18 -30.30 4.54
CA TYR A 404 16.41 -28.92 4.89
C TYR A 404 16.28 -28.67 6.41
N VAL A 405 17.26 -27.99 7.01
CA VAL A 405 17.32 -27.80 8.47
C VAL A 405 16.12 -27.02 9.04
N CYS A 406 15.50 -26.16 8.22
CA CYS A 406 14.32 -25.39 8.57
C CYS A 406 13.01 -25.92 7.95
N ALA A 407 12.93 -27.21 7.56
CA ALA A 407 11.79 -27.80 6.89
C ALA A 407 10.45 -27.59 7.62
N ASN A 408 10.44 -27.58 8.97
CA ASN A 408 9.21 -27.36 9.75
C ASN A 408 8.68 -25.91 9.68
N SER A 409 9.47 -24.96 9.20
CA SER A 409 9.13 -23.54 9.13
C SER A 409 9.02 -23.04 7.68
N ALA A 410 9.74 -23.66 6.76
CA ALA A 410 9.63 -23.39 5.32
C ALA A 410 8.40 -24.10 4.72
N GLN A 411 7.90 -23.56 3.63
CA GLN A 411 6.72 -24.07 2.94
C GLN A 411 7.06 -24.95 1.75
N GLU A 412 8.04 -24.54 0.95
CA GLU A 412 8.39 -25.20 -0.31
C GLU A 412 9.88 -25.07 -0.63
N MET A 413 10.37 -26.02 -1.43
CA MET A 413 11.69 -25.99 -2.04
C MET A 413 11.54 -25.67 -3.52
N GLN A 414 12.20 -24.62 -3.97
CA GLN A 414 12.22 -24.17 -5.36
C GLN A 414 13.50 -24.65 -6.02
N ILE A 415 13.37 -25.27 -7.21
CA ILE A 415 14.47 -25.77 -8.02
C ILE A 415 14.65 -24.85 -9.23
N TRP A 416 15.80 -24.22 -9.32
CA TRP A 416 16.15 -23.25 -10.33
C TRP A 416 17.24 -23.77 -11.25
N ARG A 417 17.10 -23.55 -12.56
CA ARG A 417 18.00 -24.03 -13.61
C ARG A 417 18.52 -22.88 -14.47
N ARG A 418 19.74 -22.99 -14.95
CA ARG A 418 20.27 -22.16 -16.04
C ARG A 418 21.14 -22.98 -16.98
N ILE A 419 21.39 -22.44 -18.18
CA ILE A 419 22.39 -22.97 -19.11
C ILE A 419 23.72 -22.26 -18.85
N ASN A 420 24.78 -23.04 -18.68
CA ASN A 420 26.12 -22.63 -18.24
C ASN A 420 26.19 -22.07 -16.79
N SER A 421 27.36 -22.21 -16.20
CA SER A 421 27.64 -21.85 -14.81
C SER A 421 27.65 -20.34 -14.59
N ASP A 422 27.16 -19.96 -13.42
CA ASP A 422 27.32 -18.63 -12.82
C ASP A 422 27.85 -18.82 -11.38
N PRO A 423 29.15 -18.99 -11.23
CA PRO A 423 29.76 -19.45 -9.98
C PRO A 423 29.86 -18.31 -8.94
N TYR A 424 28.80 -17.54 -8.71
CA TYR A 424 28.80 -16.55 -7.66
C TYR A 424 28.62 -17.20 -6.29
N VAL A 425 29.27 -16.61 -5.30
CA VAL A 425 28.99 -16.91 -3.88
C VAL A 425 28.04 -15.85 -3.39
N PRO A 426 26.85 -16.23 -2.87
CA PRO A 426 25.90 -15.25 -2.35
C PRO A 426 26.47 -14.54 -1.12
N ASP A 427 26.14 -13.28 -0.97
CA ASP A 427 26.37 -12.58 0.29
C ASP A 427 25.51 -13.18 1.40
N SER A 428 25.94 -13.07 2.64
CA SER A 428 25.21 -13.58 3.81
C SER A 428 23.77 -13.05 3.96
N CYS A 429 23.43 -11.99 3.22
CA CYS A 429 22.10 -11.37 3.20
C CYS A 429 21.36 -11.52 1.87
N GLU A 430 22.00 -12.09 0.87
CA GLU A 430 21.40 -12.26 -0.43
C GLU A 430 20.51 -13.50 -0.45
N THR A 431 19.20 -13.28 -0.37
CA THR A 431 18.21 -14.35 -0.38
C THR A 431 17.58 -14.53 -1.76
N GLY A 432 17.17 -15.75 -2.07
CA GLY A 432 16.58 -16.08 -3.36
C GLY A 432 17.61 -16.23 -4.46
N ILE A 433 17.17 -16.12 -5.70
CA ILE A 433 17.98 -16.39 -6.90
C ILE A 433 18.23 -15.11 -7.71
N ARG A 434 19.41 -14.98 -8.29
CA ARG A 434 19.73 -13.90 -9.22
C ARG A 434 19.04 -14.10 -10.57
N PRO A 435 18.81 -13.03 -11.36
CA PRO A 435 18.29 -13.16 -12.73
C PRO A 435 19.15 -14.09 -13.60
N GLY A 436 18.50 -14.78 -14.56
CA GLY A 436 19.15 -15.69 -15.48
C GLY A 436 18.93 -17.16 -15.14
N TYR A 437 18.25 -17.47 -14.05
CA TYR A 437 17.75 -18.81 -13.73
C TYR A 437 16.25 -18.92 -14.02
N GLU A 438 15.83 -20.11 -14.44
CA GLU A 438 14.44 -20.49 -14.69
C GLU A 438 13.96 -21.40 -13.55
N LEU A 439 12.77 -21.14 -13.01
CA LEU A 439 12.13 -22.02 -12.05
C LEU A 439 11.60 -23.26 -12.75
N VAL A 440 12.21 -24.42 -12.52
CA VAL A 440 11.85 -25.68 -13.19
C VAL A 440 11.04 -26.62 -12.32
N GLY A 441 11.02 -26.42 -11.01
CA GLY A 441 10.24 -27.24 -10.10
C GLY A 441 10.01 -26.61 -8.75
N ILE A 442 8.94 -27.04 -8.10
CA ILE A 442 8.61 -26.72 -6.70
C ILE A 442 8.21 -28.03 -6.03
N THR A 443 8.76 -28.31 -4.86
CA THR A 443 8.39 -29.49 -4.05
C THR A 443 8.01 -29.05 -2.63
N ASP A 444 7.28 -29.90 -1.93
CA ASP A 444 7.10 -29.74 -0.48
C ASP A 444 8.40 -30.07 0.28
N MET A 445 8.48 -29.68 1.57
CA MET A 445 9.69 -29.83 2.37
C MET A 445 10.01 -31.27 2.80
N ASN A 446 9.16 -32.23 2.52
CA ASN A 446 9.38 -33.66 2.78
C ASN A 446 9.85 -34.42 1.53
N THR A 447 9.89 -33.76 0.41
CA THR A 447 10.40 -34.28 -0.86
C THR A 447 11.86 -33.83 -1.02
N PHE A 448 12.77 -34.79 -1.22
CA PHE A 448 14.23 -34.54 -1.29
C PHE A 448 14.81 -34.87 -2.67
N SER A 449 13.98 -34.95 -3.68
CA SER A 449 14.39 -35.20 -5.06
C SER A 449 13.46 -34.54 -6.06
N PHE A 450 14.01 -34.24 -7.23
CA PHE A 450 13.25 -33.73 -8.38
C PHE A 450 13.88 -34.29 -9.66
N THR A 451 13.07 -34.67 -10.64
CA THR A 451 13.55 -35.04 -11.97
C THR A 451 13.24 -33.94 -12.96
N ASP A 452 14.26 -33.32 -13.52
CA ASP A 452 14.10 -32.36 -14.60
C ASP A 452 13.89 -33.10 -15.93
N LEU A 453 12.64 -33.03 -16.40
CA LEU A 453 12.18 -33.64 -17.66
C LEU A 453 12.19 -32.62 -18.82
N ASN A 454 12.45 -31.38 -18.57
CA ASN A 454 12.32 -30.25 -19.53
C ASN A 454 10.99 -30.30 -20.29
N GLY A 455 9.88 -30.39 -19.56
CA GLY A 455 8.54 -30.49 -20.15
C GLY A 455 8.25 -31.82 -20.87
N GLY A 456 9.10 -32.81 -20.72
CA GLY A 456 9.00 -34.15 -21.37
C GLY A 456 9.85 -34.30 -22.64
N ASP A 457 10.49 -33.24 -23.10
CA ASP A 457 11.37 -33.25 -24.29
C ASP A 457 12.82 -33.67 -23.98
N GLY A 458 13.18 -33.77 -22.68
CA GLY A 458 14.55 -33.92 -22.22
C GLY A 458 15.39 -32.66 -22.39
N LEU A 459 16.50 -32.64 -21.69
CA LEU A 459 17.45 -31.52 -21.76
C LEU A 459 18.22 -31.51 -23.09
N ALA A 460 18.63 -30.36 -23.55
CA ALA A 460 19.32 -30.20 -24.81
C ALA A 460 20.73 -30.82 -24.73
N PRO A 461 21.09 -31.70 -25.68
CA PRO A 461 22.40 -32.33 -25.70
C PRO A 461 23.50 -31.29 -25.90
N GLY A 462 24.66 -31.52 -25.29
CA GLY A 462 25.85 -30.67 -25.40
C GLY A 462 25.78 -29.39 -24.60
N ASN A 463 24.74 -29.12 -23.88
CA ASN A 463 24.66 -28.00 -22.93
C ASN A 463 25.04 -28.47 -21.51
N THR A 464 25.63 -27.53 -20.76
CA THR A 464 25.84 -27.66 -19.34
C THR A 464 24.68 -26.98 -18.62
N TYR A 465 23.93 -27.77 -17.85
CA TYR A 465 22.84 -27.26 -17.01
C TYR A 465 23.29 -27.16 -15.58
N CYS A 466 23.06 -26.03 -14.99
CA CYS A 466 23.42 -25.72 -13.60
C CYS A 466 22.19 -25.44 -12.79
N TYR A 467 22.16 -25.94 -11.56
CA TYR A 467 20.99 -25.89 -10.68
C TYR A 467 21.33 -25.25 -9.36
N ARG A 468 20.33 -24.57 -8.80
CA ARG A 468 20.35 -24.01 -7.44
C ARG A 468 19.02 -24.25 -6.75
N LEU A 469 19.04 -24.36 -5.43
CA LEU A 469 17.87 -24.52 -4.57
C LEU A 469 17.63 -23.26 -3.75
N VAL A 470 16.35 -22.93 -3.53
CA VAL A 470 15.91 -21.88 -2.61
C VAL A 470 14.73 -22.41 -1.81
N ALA A 471 14.79 -22.34 -0.49
CA ALA A 471 13.66 -22.62 0.39
C ALA A 471 12.81 -21.35 0.58
N ALA A 472 11.51 -21.45 0.38
CA ALA A 472 10.57 -20.36 0.57
C ALA A 472 9.71 -20.55 1.82
N TYR A 473 9.40 -19.47 2.51
CA TYR A 473 8.66 -19.45 3.76
C TYR A 473 7.23 -18.92 3.56
N PRO A 474 6.27 -19.35 4.40
CA PRO A 474 4.86 -19.03 4.20
C PRO A 474 4.52 -17.56 4.44
N GLN A 475 3.52 -17.07 3.72
CA GLN A 475 2.89 -15.77 3.98
C GLN A 475 2.15 -15.79 5.35
N PRO A 476 1.95 -14.64 6.02
CA PRO A 476 2.29 -13.27 5.57
C PRO A 476 3.75 -12.86 5.83
N ARG A 477 4.48 -13.57 6.69
CA ARG A 477 5.89 -13.24 7.01
C ARG A 477 6.82 -13.40 5.83
N ALA A 478 6.52 -14.35 4.92
CA ALA A 478 7.33 -14.67 3.76
C ALA A 478 8.82 -14.88 4.12
N GLY A 479 9.69 -14.73 3.14
CA GLY A 479 11.13 -14.88 3.31
C GLY A 479 11.66 -16.01 2.46
N LEU A 480 12.93 -15.92 2.13
CA LEU A 480 13.64 -16.92 1.34
C LEU A 480 14.94 -17.32 2.07
N SER A 481 15.44 -18.50 1.76
CA SER A 481 16.78 -18.89 2.15
C SER A 481 17.83 -18.16 1.33
N ILE A 482 19.05 -18.15 1.81
CA ILE A 482 20.22 -18.02 0.95
C ILE A 482 20.17 -19.15 -0.07
N VAL A 483 20.60 -18.86 -1.31
CA VAL A 483 20.59 -19.86 -2.38
C VAL A 483 21.67 -20.92 -2.12
N SER A 484 21.41 -22.18 -2.53
CA SER A 484 22.40 -23.27 -2.45
C SER A 484 23.65 -22.98 -3.27
N GLU A 485 24.70 -23.75 -3.07
CA GLU A 485 25.80 -23.85 -4.05
C GLU A 485 25.25 -24.26 -5.42
N GLU A 486 25.97 -23.89 -6.48
CA GLU A 486 25.63 -24.29 -7.84
C GLU A 486 26.21 -25.69 -8.14
N ILE A 487 25.39 -26.59 -8.68
CA ILE A 487 25.85 -27.87 -9.24
C ILE A 487 25.51 -27.94 -10.70
N CYS A 488 26.41 -28.54 -11.49
CA CYS A 488 26.28 -28.55 -12.95
C CYS A 488 26.50 -29.94 -13.55
N ILE A 489 25.80 -30.20 -14.66
CA ILE A 489 25.99 -31.43 -15.47
C ILE A 489 25.95 -31.05 -16.96
N THR A 490 26.83 -31.68 -17.74
CA THR A 490 26.82 -31.56 -19.21
C THR A 490 26.10 -32.77 -19.81
N ILE A 491 25.10 -32.50 -20.65
CA ILE A 491 24.29 -33.54 -21.28
C ILE A 491 25.00 -34.14 -22.51
N ASP A 492 25.05 -35.44 -22.60
CA ASP A 492 25.65 -36.17 -23.71
C ASP A 492 25.01 -35.83 -25.07
N VAL A 493 25.82 -35.89 -26.16
CA VAL A 493 25.41 -35.54 -27.52
C VAL A 493 25.15 -36.83 -28.35
N ASP A 494 24.14 -37.53 -27.98
CA ASP A 494 23.74 -38.80 -28.62
C ASP A 494 22.72 -38.65 -29.77
N VAL A 495 22.26 -37.40 -30.04
CA VAL A 495 21.26 -37.06 -31.06
C VAL A 495 21.73 -35.93 -31.98
N PRO A 496 21.08 -35.67 -33.13
CA PRO A 496 21.33 -34.47 -33.94
C PRO A 496 21.11 -33.20 -33.17
N ILE A 497 21.94 -32.19 -33.41
CA ILE A 497 21.82 -30.86 -32.80
C ILE A 497 21.46 -29.86 -33.89
N ILE A 498 20.32 -29.16 -33.73
CA ILE A 498 19.96 -28.03 -34.60
C ILE A 498 20.86 -26.87 -34.30
N THR A 499 21.49 -26.29 -35.32
CA THR A 499 22.42 -25.14 -35.21
C THR A 499 21.84 -23.83 -35.75
N ASN A 500 20.92 -23.91 -36.70
CA ASN A 500 20.32 -22.75 -37.33
C ASN A 500 18.82 -22.93 -37.56
N VAL A 501 18.06 -21.89 -37.28
CA VAL A 501 16.68 -21.68 -37.72
C VAL A 501 16.57 -20.20 -38.08
N SER A 502 17.07 -19.85 -39.23
CA SER A 502 17.29 -18.46 -39.69
C SER A 502 16.26 -18.08 -40.73
N ILE A 503 15.61 -16.91 -40.57
CA ILE A 503 14.65 -16.41 -41.59
C ILE A 503 15.45 -15.76 -42.73
N GLU A 504 15.39 -16.37 -43.91
CA GLU A 504 16.07 -15.85 -45.10
C GLU A 504 15.21 -14.85 -45.87
N ALA A 505 13.89 -15.09 -45.92
CA ALA A 505 12.93 -14.18 -46.54
C ALA A 505 11.73 -13.96 -45.65
N THR A 506 11.35 -12.70 -45.40
CA THR A 506 10.15 -12.28 -44.67
C THR A 506 9.02 -11.99 -45.67
N ASP A 507 7.97 -12.81 -45.64
CA ASP A 507 6.79 -12.64 -46.49
C ASP A 507 5.59 -13.36 -45.88
N PRO A 508 4.33 -12.86 -46.03
CA PRO A 508 3.16 -13.49 -45.49
C PRO A 508 2.75 -14.80 -46.17
N GLN A 509 3.32 -15.12 -47.34
CA GLN A 509 2.95 -16.33 -48.13
C GLN A 509 4.14 -17.07 -48.72
N SER A 510 5.23 -16.41 -49.00
CA SER A 510 6.39 -16.95 -49.71
C SER A 510 7.69 -16.90 -48.90
N GLY A 511 7.58 -16.70 -47.60
CA GLY A 511 8.72 -16.64 -46.68
C GLY A 511 9.57 -17.91 -46.68
N GLU A 512 10.83 -17.78 -46.31
CA GLU A 512 11.81 -18.86 -46.32
C GLU A 512 12.56 -18.94 -45.01
N ILE A 513 12.75 -20.18 -44.46
CA ILE A 513 13.54 -20.43 -43.24
C ILE A 513 14.64 -21.45 -43.57
N PHE A 514 15.88 -21.09 -43.30
CA PHE A 514 17.01 -22.00 -43.35
C PHE A 514 17.19 -22.76 -42.06
N VAL A 515 17.17 -24.07 -42.14
CA VAL A 515 17.35 -24.98 -40.98
C VAL A 515 18.60 -25.82 -41.21
N LYS A 516 19.48 -25.86 -40.20
CA LYS A 516 20.71 -26.66 -40.23
C LYS A 516 20.89 -27.43 -38.91
N TRP A 517 21.44 -28.62 -38.99
CA TRP A 517 21.76 -29.46 -37.87
C TRP A 517 23.08 -30.22 -38.09
N THR A 518 23.53 -30.94 -37.04
CA THR A 518 24.71 -31.81 -37.11
C THR A 518 24.29 -33.26 -36.97
N PRO A 519 25.10 -34.21 -37.44
CA PRO A 519 25.01 -35.61 -37.04
C PRO A 519 25.23 -35.73 -35.50
N PRO A 520 24.78 -36.83 -34.86
CA PRO A 520 25.11 -37.14 -33.46
C PRO A 520 26.63 -37.38 -33.30
N TYR A 521 27.22 -36.87 -32.21
CA TYR A 521 28.65 -37.02 -31.91
C TYR A 521 28.95 -38.27 -31.08
N ASP A 522 28.14 -38.55 -30.05
CA ASP A 522 28.39 -39.58 -29.00
C ASP A 522 27.51 -40.83 -29.16
N ILE A 523 26.97 -41.07 -30.38
CA ILE A 523 26.12 -42.21 -30.66
C ILE A 523 26.94 -43.51 -30.67
N ASP A 524 26.41 -44.57 -30.07
CA ASP A 524 27.02 -45.92 -30.13
C ASP A 524 26.92 -46.51 -31.56
N LYS A 525 28.02 -46.38 -32.30
CA LYS A 525 28.12 -46.90 -33.66
C LYS A 525 28.16 -48.43 -33.76
N THR A 526 28.33 -49.16 -32.65
CA THR A 526 28.20 -50.60 -32.62
C THR A 526 26.76 -51.05 -32.63
N GLN A 527 25.91 -50.26 -31.99
CA GLN A 527 24.47 -50.50 -31.96
C GLN A 527 23.75 -49.88 -33.18
N PHE A 528 24.24 -48.69 -33.61
CA PHE A 528 23.67 -47.90 -34.70
C PHE A 528 24.74 -47.57 -35.76
N PRO A 529 25.02 -48.50 -36.68
CA PRO A 529 26.17 -48.38 -37.58
C PRO A 529 25.97 -47.37 -38.74
N GLY A 530 24.75 -46.90 -38.98
CA GLY A 530 24.37 -46.06 -40.13
C GLY A 530 24.10 -46.86 -41.43
N PRO A 531 23.83 -46.23 -42.57
CA PRO A 531 23.82 -44.80 -42.76
C PRO A 531 22.67 -44.08 -42.08
N TYR A 532 22.96 -42.88 -41.52
CA TYR A 532 21.93 -42.07 -40.88
C TYR A 532 21.16 -41.26 -41.90
N THR A 533 19.84 -41.11 -41.65
CA THR A 533 18.96 -40.18 -42.35
C THR A 533 18.16 -39.39 -41.31
N TYR A 534 17.59 -38.26 -41.73
CA TYR A 534 16.97 -37.30 -40.82
C TYR A 534 15.58 -36.98 -41.32
N GLU A 535 14.57 -37.19 -40.48
CA GLU A 535 13.24 -36.70 -40.77
C GLU A 535 13.09 -35.31 -40.12
N LEU A 536 12.88 -34.29 -40.94
CA LEU A 536 12.66 -32.91 -40.46
C LEU A 536 11.19 -32.70 -40.20
N LEU A 537 10.86 -32.27 -38.96
CA LEU A 537 9.52 -31.97 -38.50
C LEU A 537 9.36 -30.48 -38.26
N ARG A 538 8.25 -29.89 -38.71
CA ARG A 538 7.87 -28.48 -38.50
C ARG A 538 6.57 -28.39 -37.72
N SER A 539 6.44 -27.35 -36.84
CA SER A 539 5.20 -26.89 -36.22
C SER A 539 5.19 -25.37 -36.15
N GLU A 540 4.04 -24.78 -35.85
CA GLU A 540 3.90 -23.37 -35.55
C GLU A 540 4.11 -23.12 -34.06
N GLY A 541 4.55 -21.87 -33.71
CA GLY A 541 4.82 -21.41 -32.36
C GLY A 541 6.23 -21.69 -31.84
N PHE A 542 6.55 -21.20 -30.65
CA PHE A 542 7.90 -21.31 -30.09
C PHE A 542 8.24 -22.72 -29.62
N THR A 543 7.33 -23.45 -28.98
CA THR A 543 7.61 -24.74 -28.34
C THR A 543 7.29 -25.95 -29.21
N GLY A 544 6.46 -25.80 -30.22
CA GLY A 544 6.11 -26.85 -31.18
C GLY A 544 5.45 -28.08 -30.57
N THR A 545 4.64 -27.89 -29.53
CA THR A 545 4.02 -29.02 -28.79
C THR A 545 2.85 -29.69 -29.51
N GLN A 546 2.35 -29.11 -30.61
CA GLN A 546 1.17 -29.65 -31.31
C GLN A 546 1.41 -29.76 -32.83
N ASN A 547 0.82 -30.80 -33.45
CA ASN A 547 0.66 -30.98 -34.90
C ASN A 547 1.93 -30.77 -35.75
N ARG A 548 3.01 -31.50 -35.44
CA ARG A 548 4.22 -31.50 -36.27
C ARG A 548 3.98 -32.10 -37.63
N THR A 549 4.33 -31.38 -38.67
CA THR A 549 4.28 -31.80 -40.06
C THR A 549 5.66 -32.32 -40.49
N SER A 550 5.72 -33.54 -41.07
CA SER A 550 6.96 -34.04 -41.68
C SER A 550 7.23 -33.34 -42.99
N LEU A 551 8.43 -32.77 -43.13
CA LEU A 551 8.94 -32.13 -44.36
C LEU A 551 9.68 -33.14 -45.25
N GLY A 552 9.81 -34.42 -44.81
CA GLY A 552 10.45 -35.51 -45.52
C GLY A 552 11.68 -36.07 -44.81
N ILE A 553 12.20 -37.17 -45.35
CA ILE A 553 13.44 -37.81 -44.87
C ILE A 553 14.60 -37.36 -45.74
N LEU A 554 15.64 -36.81 -45.14
CA LEU A 554 16.79 -36.17 -45.77
C LEU A 554 18.08 -36.96 -45.45
N SER A 555 19.01 -37.03 -46.38
CA SER A 555 20.37 -37.50 -46.15
C SER A 555 21.32 -36.35 -45.77
N ASP A 556 20.94 -35.11 -46.12
CA ASP A 556 21.70 -33.89 -45.84
C ASP A 556 21.38 -33.36 -44.44
N THR A 557 22.22 -32.50 -43.91
CA THR A 557 22.07 -31.88 -42.59
C THR A 557 21.66 -30.41 -42.69
N LEU A 558 21.02 -30.05 -43.80
CA LEU A 558 20.46 -28.70 -44.01
C LEU A 558 19.20 -28.76 -44.88
N PHE A 559 18.31 -27.78 -44.72
CA PHE A 559 17.07 -27.67 -45.46
C PHE A 559 16.59 -26.23 -45.51
N THR A 560 16.08 -25.77 -46.67
CA THR A 560 15.39 -24.47 -46.78
C THR A 560 13.89 -24.76 -46.90
N ASP A 561 13.14 -24.37 -45.86
CA ASP A 561 11.69 -24.50 -45.85
C ASP A 561 11.08 -23.23 -46.49
N ARG A 562 10.18 -23.42 -47.49
CA ARG A 562 9.66 -22.39 -48.37
C ARG A 562 8.14 -22.30 -48.29
N GLY A 563 7.60 -21.15 -48.73
CA GLY A 563 6.14 -20.95 -48.79
C GLY A 563 5.53 -20.76 -47.40
N LEU A 564 6.23 -20.05 -46.54
CA LEU A 564 5.85 -19.83 -45.14
C LEU A 564 5.33 -18.41 -44.93
N ASN A 565 4.51 -18.22 -43.92
CA ASN A 565 4.17 -16.90 -43.38
C ASN A 565 5.21 -16.51 -42.32
N THR A 566 6.38 -16.07 -42.74
CA THR A 566 7.46 -15.67 -41.83
C THR A 566 7.29 -14.27 -41.26
N GLU A 567 6.38 -13.46 -41.83
CA GLU A 567 6.05 -12.14 -41.32
C GLU A 567 5.27 -12.22 -39.99
N ASN A 568 4.27 -13.13 -39.89
CA ASN A 568 3.33 -13.13 -38.80
C ASN A 568 3.44 -14.35 -37.88
N LEU A 569 4.07 -15.44 -38.33
CA LEU A 569 4.13 -16.71 -37.60
C LEU A 569 5.56 -17.08 -37.22
N VAL A 570 5.69 -17.76 -36.10
CA VAL A 570 6.91 -18.41 -35.64
C VAL A 570 6.83 -19.88 -36.02
N TYR A 571 7.93 -20.43 -36.52
CA TYR A 571 8.02 -21.85 -36.83
C TYR A 571 9.08 -22.52 -35.97
N ASN A 572 8.77 -23.73 -35.51
CA ASN A 572 9.63 -24.55 -34.68
C ASN A 572 9.97 -25.86 -35.40
N TYR A 573 11.23 -26.28 -35.37
CA TYR A 573 11.73 -27.47 -36.04
C TYR A 573 12.29 -28.47 -35.05
N LYS A 574 12.17 -29.76 -35.41
CA LYS A 574 12.74 -30.90 -34.68
C LYS A 574 13.26 -31.93 -35.70
N VAL A 575 14.39 -32.56 -35.42
CA VAL A 575 15.01 -33.53 -36.28
C VAL A 575 14.93 -34.90 -35.64
N VAL A 576 14.34 -35.89 -36.37
CA VAL A 576 14.32 -37.26 -35.97
C VAL A 576 15.51 -38.00 -36.61
N LEU A 577 16.33 -38.65 -35.79
CA LEU A 577 17.45 -39.46 -36.26
C LEU A 577 16.95 -40.87 -36.64
N LEU A 578 17.32 -41.30 -37.82
CA LEU A 578 16.99 -42.62 -38.33
C LEU A 578 18.27 -43.39 -38.70
N ASP A 579 18.39 -44.65 -38.28
CA ASP A 579 19.36 -45.61 -38.75
C ASP A 579 18.67 -46.66 -39.62
N ASN A 580 19.07 -46.76 -40.88
CA ASN A 580 18.40 -47.66 -41.84
C ASN A 580 16.87 -47.49 -41.87
N ASN A 581 16.35 -46.28 -41.82
CA ASN A 581 14.93 -45.89 -41.75
C ASN A 581 14.19 -46.29 -40.45
N VAL A 582 14.91 -46.74 -39.43
CA VAL A 582 14.34 -47.01 -38.10
C VAL A 582 14.64 -45.82 -37.19
N LYS A 583 13.60 -45.30 -36.56
CA LYS A 583 13.76 -44.15 -35.63
C LYS A 583 14.62 -44.57 -34.44
N ILE A 584 15.66 -43.77 -34.16
CA ILE A 584 16.51 -43.92 -32.98
C ILE A 584 16.01 -42.96 -31.91
N ASP A 585 16.13 -41.66 -32.15
CA ASP A 585 15.75 -40.60 -31.21
C ASP A 585 15.53 -39.25 -31.94
N THR A 586 15.26 -38.18 -31.20
CA THR A 586 14.97 -36.89 -31.77
C THR A 586 15.83 -35.77 -31.14
N SER A 587 16.19 -34.77 -31.93
CA SER A 587 16.83 -33.54 -31.44
C SER A 587 15.95 -32.79 -30.42
N SER A 588 16.53 -31.89 -29.66
CA SER A 588 15.76 -30.78 -29.07
C SER A 588 15.17 -29.92 -30.18
N SER A 589 14.07 -29.21 -29.91
CA SER A 589 13.45 -28.34 -30.88
C SER A 589 14.04 -26.92 -30.85
N ALA A 590 14.01 -26.25 -32.01
CA ALA A 590 14.44 -24.87 -32.12
C ALA A 590 13.45 -24.03 -32.96
N SER A 591 13.11 -22.84 -32.50
CA SER A 591 12.23 -21.90 -33.18
C SER A 591 12.99 -20.87 -34.01
N SER A 592 12.29 -20.26 -34.99
CA SER A 592 12.72 -18.99 -35.57
C SER A 592 12.67 -17.87 -34.53
N VAL A 593 13.45 -16.81 -34.78
CA VAL A 593 13.47 -15.59 -33.95
C VAL A 593 12.29 -14.71 -34.32
N ARG A 594 11.55 -14.22 -33.32
CA ARG A 594 10.49 -13.24 -33.48
C ARG A 594 10.95 -11.88 -32.94
N LEU A 595 10.95 -10.85 -33.79
CA LEU A 595 11.26 -9.47 -33.46
C LEU A 595 9.95 -8.65 -33.43
N GLU A 596 9.76 -7.87 -32.39
CA GLU A 596 8.57 -7.01 -32.20
C GLU A 596 9.00 -5.59 -31.87
N PRO A 597 8.56 -4.58 -32.64
CA PRO A 597 8.81 -3.19 -32.35
C PRO A 597 7.74 -2.63 -31.43
N THR A 598 8.14 -1.78 -30.48
CA THR A 598 7.26 -0.96 -29.62
C THR A 598 7.69 0.49 -29.74
N ILE A 599 6.75 1.41 -29.94
CA ILE A 599 7.05 2.83 -30.07
C ILE A 599 7.07 3.44 -28.67
N ILE A 600 8.14 4.14 -28.32
CA ILE A 600 8.33 4.80 -27.01
C ILE A 600 8.95 6.18 -27.24
N ASN A 601 8.20 7.23 -26.97
CA ASN A 601 8.69 8.62 -26.97
C ASN A 601 9.57 8.96 -28.20
N GLU A 602 9.04 8.85 -29.39
CA GLU A 602 9.74 9.09 -30.67
C GLU A 602 10.91 8.13 -30.97
N ALA A 603 11.10 7.12 -30.14
CA ALA A 603 12.06 6.03 -30.32
C ALA A 603 11.34 4.71 -30.63
N ILE A 604 12.08 3.72 -31.06
CA ILE A 604 11.56 2.38 -31.35
C ILE A 604 12.31 1.38 -30.48
N GLU A 605 11.62 0.79 -29.48
CA GLU A 605 12.15 -0.32 -28.71
C GLU A 605 11.90 -1.62 -29.49
N LEU A 606 12.96 -2.37 -29.71
CA LEU A 606 12.96 -3.67 -30.35
C LEU A 606 13.07 -4.75 -29.30
N ASN A 607 12.12 -5.68 -29.25
CA ASN A 607 12.14 -6.83 -28.37
C ASN A 607 12.18 -8.10 -29.23
N TRP A 608 13.04 -9.09 -28.90
CA TRP A 608 13.08 -10.35 -29.64
C TRP A 608 12.97 -11.54 -28.73
N THR A 609 12.23 -12.53 -29.21
CA THR A 609 11.95 -13.78 -28.53
C THR A 609 12.21 -14.99 -29.42
N PHE A 610 12.61 -16.08 -28.83
CA PHE A 610 12.86 -17.36 -29.48
C PHE A 610 12.87 -18.49 -28.45
N ASN A 611 12.75 -19.72 -28.89
CA ASN A 611 12.96 -20.90 -28.05
C ASN A 611 13.97 -21.80 -28.76
N VAL A 612 15.22 -21.81 -28.29
CA VAL A 612 16.32 -22.56 -28.89
C VAL A 612 17.08 -23.33 -27.80
N PRO A 613 17.66 -24.48 -28.16
CA PRO A 613 18.30 -25.36 -27.18
C PRO A 613 19.75 -24.99 -26.83
N TRP A 614 20.32 -23.96 -27.44
CA TRP A 614 21.65 -23.42 -27.14
C TRP A 614 21.57 -22.15 -26.29
N ASN A 615 22.69 -21.84 -25.63
CA ASN A 615 22.78 -20.62 -24.82
C ASN A 615 22.99 -19.38 -25.71
N ASN A 616 22.10 -18.38 -25.57
CA ASN A 616 22.18 -17.06 -26.20
C ASN A 616 22.57 -15.94 -25.22
N GLN A 617 22.80 -16.24 -23.95
CA GLN A 617 23.24 -15.27 -22.93
C GLN A 617 24.73 -15.44 -22.65
N ILE A 618 25.55 -15.07 -23.64
CA ILE A 618 27.00 -15.18 -23.59
C ILE A 618 27.59 -13.81 -23.91
N ALA A 619 28.24 -13.18 -22.94
CA ALA A 619 28.75 -11.81 -23.07
C ALA A 619 29.68 -11.58 -24.28
N GLN A 620 30.45 -12.58 -24.70
CA GLN A 620 31.30 -12.51 -25.88
C GLN A 620 30.55 -12.60 -27.22
N TYR A 621 29.30 -12.97 -27.24
CA TYR A 621 28.47 -13.14 -28.43
C TYR A 621 27.28 -12.16 -28.41
N THR A 622 27.60 -10.86 -28.62
CA THR A 622 26.62 -9.78 -28.73
C THR A 622 25.67 -10.03 -29.90
N HIS A 623 24.38 -9.79 -29.69
CA HIS A 623 23.37 -9.81 -30.74
C HIS A 623 23.51 -8.53 -31.61
N GLU A 624 23.26 -8.63 -32.91
CA GLU A 624 23.41 -7.52 -33.83
C GLU A 624 22.04 -7.01 -34.28
N VAL A 625 21.83 -5.70 -34.19
CA VAL A 625 20.63 -5.00 -34.67
C VAL A 625 20.91 -4.26 -35.94
N TYR A 626 20.10 -4.48 -36.97
CA TYR A 626 20.19 -3.83 -38.26
C TYR A 626 18.96 -2.99 -38.55
N ARG A 627 19.17 -1.84 -39.20
CA ARG A 627 18.11 -0.88 -39.56
C ARG A 627 18.21 -0.49 -41.02
N ASN A 628 17.06 -0.35 -41.70
CA ASN A 628 16.89 0.26 -43.02
C ASN A 628 15.78 1.30 -42.98
N ARG A 629 15.63 2.13 -43.98
CA ARG A 629 14.60 3.16 -44.14
C ARG A 629 13.65 2.81 -45.27
N THR A 630 12.38 3.23 -45.22
CA THR A 630 11.38 2.94 -46.24
C THR A 630 11.58 3.73 -47.56
N ASP A 631 12.44 4.72 -47.56
CA ASP A 631 12.89 5.37 -48.83
C ASP A 631 13.87 4.49 -49.63
N ALA A 632 14.30 3.36 -49.08
CA ALA A 632 14.96 2.26 -49.71
C ALA A 632 14.02 1.02 -49.76
N ALA A 633 14.28 0.03 -50.60
CA ALA A 633 13.46 -1.18 -50.64
C ALA A 633 13.53 -1.90 -49.31
N ALA A 634 12.41 -2.00 -48.59
CA ALA A 634 12.35 -2.42 -47.18
C ALA A 634 12.84 -3.87 -46.96
N GLN A 635 12.84 -4.70 -47.98
CA GLN A 635 13.33 -6.08 -47.94
C GLN A 635 14.66 -6.30 -48.67
N ASP A 636 15.30 -5.23 -49.15
CA ASP A 636 16.63 -5.32 -49.71
C ASP A 636 17.69 -5.24 -48.63
N GLU A 637 18.23 -6.40 -48.23
CA GLU A 637 19.24 -6.51 -47.18
C GLU A 637 20.52 -5.72 -47.45
N GLY A 638 20.81 -5.43 -48.72
CA GLY A 638 21.94 -4.61 -49.07
C GLY A 638 21.82 -3.16 -48.61
N THR A 639 20.64 -2.71 -48.20
CA THR A 639 20.39 -1.36 -47.67
C THR A 639 20.37 -1.30 -46.12
N PHE A 640 20.37 -2.44 -45.44
CA PHE A 640 20.41 -2.49 -44.00
C PHE A 640 21.80 -2.19 -43.42
N VAL A 641 21.83 -1.42 -42.35
CA VAL A 641 23.07 -1.04 -41.67
C VAL A 641 23.02 -1.52 -40.23
N LYS A 642 24.11 -2.15 -39.78
CA LYS A 642 24.21 -2.53 -38.35
C LYS A 642 24.27 -1.26 -37.50
N ILE A 643 23.31 -1.10 -36.58
CA ILE A 643 23.19 0.07 -35.69
C ILE A 643 23.62 -0.23 -34.28
N ALA A 644 23.58 -1.48 -33.85
CA ALA A 644 23.96 -1.85 -32.47
C ALA A 644 24.53 -3.27 -32.38
N GLU A 645 25.35 -3.48 -31.36
CA GLU A 645 25.74 -4.78 -30.82
C GLU A 645 25.28 -4.83 -29.36
N VAL A 646 24.37 -5.74 -29.04
CA VAL A 646 23.67 -5.79 -27.76
C VAL A 646 24.23 -6.93 -26.90
N ASP A 647 24.83 -6.58 -25.77
CA ASP A 647 25.17 -7.56 -24.74
C ASP A 647 23.88 -7.93 -23.97
N VAL A 648 23.29 -9.05 -24.37
CA VAL A 648 22.01 -9.51 -23.79
C VAL A 648 22.11 -9.97 -22.33
N THR A 649 23.33 -10.18 -21.82
CA THR A 649 23.56 -10.51 -20.40
C THR A 649 23.33 -9.29 -19.49
N GLN A 650 23.47 -8.09 -20.04
CA GLN A 650 23.29 -6.82 -19.34
C GLN A 650 21.95 -6.14 -19.66
N GLN A 651 21.53 -6.21 -20.93
CA GLN A 651 20.38 -5.45 -21.44
C GLN A 651 19.13 -6.33 -21.64
N GLY A 652 19.26 -7.67 -21.58
CA GLY A 652 18.21 -8.58 -22.01
C GLY A 652 18.04 -8.60 -23.54
N PHE A 653 17.01 -9.24 -24.01
CA PHE A 653 16.72 -9.39 -25.45
C PHE A 653 15.95 -8.17 -26.00
N LYS A 654 16.53 -6.99 -25.83
CA LYS A 654 15.92 -5.73 -26.27
C LYS A 654 16.95 -4.67 -26.64
N PHE A 655 16.52 -3.70 -27.46
CA PHE A 655 17.31 -2.54 -27.85
C PHE A 655 16.40 -1.36 -28.13
N LEU A 656 16.75 -0.17 -27.63
CA LEU A 656 16.07 1.09 -27.92
C LEU A 656 16.82 1.84 -29.02
N ASP A 657 16.21 1.99 -30.19
CA ASP A 657 16.69 2.90 -31.24
C ASP A 657 16.07 4.29 -30.99
N ASP A 658 16.86 5.17 -30.41
CA ASP A 658 16.55 6.58 -30.18
C ASP A 658 17.11 7.50 -31.30
N GLY A 659 17.65 6.90 -32.34
CA GLY A 659 18.30 7.62 -33.45
C GLY A 659 19.71 8.08 -33.14
N SER A 660 20.29 7.74 -31.99
CA SER A 660 21.68 8.18 -31.63
C SER A 660 22.75 7.59 -32.55
N PHE A 661 22.46 6.50 -33.24
CA PHE A 661 23.39 5.92 -34.21
C PHE A 661 23.71 6.94 -35.33
N ASN A 662 25.01 7.26 -35.50
CA ASN A 662 25.54 8.28 -36.39
C ASN A 662 25.00 9.71 -36.14
N GLY A 663 24.48 10.02 -34.96
CA GLY A 663 23.99 11.35 -34.61
C GLY A 663 22.76 11.83 -35.38
N MET A 664 21.97 10.90 -35.93
CA MET A 664 20.74 11.20 -36.67
C MET A 664 19.53 10.77 -35.85
N THR A 665 18.71 11.73 -35.42
CA THR A 665 17.40 11.44 -34.77
C THR A 665 16.45 10.76 -35.75
N LEU A 666 15.61 9.87 -35.28
CA LEU A 666 14.55 9.26 -36.05
C LEU A 666 13.54 10.35 -36.50
N LYS A 667 13.03 10.21 -37.71
CA LYS A 667 12.04 11.15 -38.26
C LYS A 667 10.66 10.52 -38.15
N LYS A 668 9.71 11.22 -37.54
CA LYS A 668 8.29 10.79 -37.40
C LYS A 668 7.63 10.35 -38.72
N GLU A 669 7.98 10.98 -39.81
CA GLU A 669 7.37 10.72 -41.13
C GLU A 669 7.97 9.49 -41.86
N VAL A 670 9.07 8.93 -41.35
CA VAL A 670 9.83 7.87 -42.02
C VAL A 670 9.60 6.56 -41.27
N GLU A 671 9.19 5.53 -42.02
CA GLU A 671 9.14 4.17 -41.49
C GLU A 671 10.54 3.57 -41.52
N TYR A 672 10.94 2.92 -40.44
CA TYR A 672 12.21 2.22 -40.30
C TYR A 672 11.96 0.72 -40.19
N CYS A 673 12.75 -0.07 -40.89
CA CYS A 673 12.66 -1.52 -40.88
C CYS A 673 13.87 -2.13 -40.16
N TYR A 674 13.67 -3.19 -39.41
CA TYR A 674 14.68 -3.81 -38.56
C TYR A 674 14.71 -5.33 -38.72
N TYR A 675 15.89 -5.91 -38.54
CA TYR A 675 16.05 -7.32 -38.16
C TYR A 675 17.16 -7.45 -37.15
N VAL A 676 17.17 -8.57 -36.41
CA VAL A 676 18.19 -8.91 -35.43
C VAL A 676 18.87 -10.22 -35.84
N ILE A 677 20.18 -10.29 -35.67
CA ILE A 677 20.95 -11.55 -35.70
C ILE A 677 21.25 -11.93 -34.26
N THR A 678 20.64 -13.03 -33.80
CA THR A 678 20.92 -13.62 -32.50
C THR A 678 22.14 -14.51 -32.61
N LYS A 679 22.97 -14.53 -31.55
CA LYS A 679 24.20 -15.32 -31.48
C LYS A 679 24.20 -16.18 -30.22
N GLY A 680 24.64 -17.42 -30.36
CA GLY A 680 24.70 -18.35 -29.23
C GLY A 680 25.69 -19.49 -29.44
N ALA A 681 25.75 -20.41 -28.48
CA ALA A 681 26.63 -21.56 -28.54
C ALA A 681 26.10 -22.73 -27.70
N TYR A 682 26.47 -23.93 -28.12
CA TYR A 682 26.52 -25.13 -27.27
C TYR A 682 27.92 -25.28 -26.67
N ASN A 683 28.08 -26.16 -25.70
CA ASN A 683 29.41 -26.57 -25.19
C ASN A 683 29.96 -27.83 -25.96
N VAL A 684 29.75 -27.91 -27.27
CA VAL A 684 30.14 -29.03 -28.08
C VAL A 684 31.43 -28.71 -28.83
N PRO A 685 32.55 -29.44 -28.62
CA PRO A 685 33.77 -29.27 -29.35
C PRO A 685 33.56 -29.55 -30.83
N GLY A 686 34.18 -28.75 -31.70
CA GLY A 686 34.13 -28.95 -33.16
C GLY A 686 32.99 -28.28 -33.89
N LEU A 687 32.04 -27.62 -33.22
CA LEU A 687 31.06 -26.73 -33.82
C LEU A 687 31.67 -25.36 -34.10
N VAL A 688 31.21 -24.72 -35.19
CA VAL A 688 31.59 -23.35 -35.52
C VAL A 688 30.71 -22.39 -34.73
N TYR A 689 31.32 -21.52 -33.96
CA TYR A 689 30.64 -20.50 -33.13
C TYR A 689 30.96 -19.07 -33.56
N PRO A 690 30.07 -18.08 -33.35
CA PRO A 690 28.72 -18.25 -32.78
C PRO A 690 27.75 -18.95 -33.72
N LEU A 691 26.69 -19.52 -33.18
CA LEU A 691 25.52 -19.94 -33.95
C LEU A 691 24.68 -18.68 -34.23
N GLU A 692 24.40 -18.41 -35.50
CA GLU A 692 23.74 -17.17 -35.91
C GLU A 692 22.35 -17.45 -36.47
N ASN A 693 21.32 -16.69 -36.01
CA ASN A 693 19.97 -16.80 -36.52
C ASN A 693 19.38 -15.42 -36.71
N LYS A 694 18.86 -15.18 -37.91
CA LYS A 694 18.24 -13.93 -38.31
C LYS A 694 16.73 -13.97 -38.02
N SER A 695 16.19 -12.86 -37.51
CA SER A 695 14.75 -12.64 -37.33
C SER A 695 14.05 -12.30 -38.63
N GLN A 696 12.72 -12.24 -38.63
CA GLN A 696 11.97 -11.59 -39.69
C GLN A 696 12.27 -10.07 -39.67
N ILE A 697 12.00 -9.44 -40.84
CA ILE A 697 12.05 -7.98 -40.96
C ILE A 697 10.73 -7.41 -40.40
N VAL A 698 10.82 -6.41 -39.53
CA VAL A 698 9.68 -5.66 -39.03
C VAL A 698 9.88 -4.18 -39.30
N CYS A 699 8.81 -3.46 -39.54
CA CYS A 699 8.87 -2.02 -39.80
C CYS A 699 7.98 -1.26 -38.82
N ALA A 700 8.45 -0.09 -38.37
CA ALA A 700 7.73 0.83 -37.51
C ALA A 700 8.07 2.28 -37.82
N LYS A 701 7.16 3.19 -37.53
CA LYS A 701 7.39 4.64 -37.59
C LYS A 701 7.53 5.16 -36.16
N PRO A 702 8.54 5.95 -35.83
CA PRO A 702 8.59 6.63 -34.55
C PRO A 702 7.42 7.61 -34.44
N ASP A 703 6.73 7.59 -33.35
CA ASP A 703 5.61 8.47 -33.08
C ASP A 703 5.76 9.03 -31.66
N ASP A 704 5.14 10.18 -31.40
CA ASP A 704 5.12 10.76 -30.07
C ASP A 704 3.92 10.21 -29.31
N ASN A 705 4.17 9.38 -28.35
CA ASN A 705 3.18 8.83 -27.45
C ASN A 705 3.39 9.30 -26.00
N ARG A 706 4.19 10.34 -25.76
CA ARG A 706 4.21 11.02 -24.47
C ARG A 706 2.85 11.64 -24.23
N LEU A 707 2.30 11.36 -23.06
CA LEU A 707 1.04 11.97 -22.65
C LEU A 707 1.32 13.37 -22.10
N PRO A 708 0.42 14.34 -22.31
CA PRO A 708 0.48 15.61 -21.58
C PRO A 708 0.36 15.39 -20.09
N CYS A 709 0.91 16.29 -19.28
CA CYS A 709 0.66 16.30 -17.84
C CYS A 709 -0.80 16.64 -17.54
N PRO A 710 -1.42 16.01 -16.53
CA PRO A 710 -2.77 16.37 -16.11
C PRO A 710 -2.78 17.82 -15.56
N PRO A 711 -3.72 18.66 -16.01
CA PRO A 711 -3.86 20.01 -15.50
C PRO A 711 -4.31 20.03 -14.04
N GLU A 712 -4.16 21.14 -13.33
CA GLU A 712 -4.78 21.37 -12.04
C GLU A 712 -6.08 22.14 -12.22
N LEU A 713 -7.22 21.53 -11.79
CA LEU A 713 -8.57 22.10 -11.92
C LEU A 713 -8.99 22.81 -10.63
N THR A 714 -9.64 23.98 -10.77
CA THR A 714 -10.18 24.76 -9.66
C THR A 714 -11.62 25.20 -9.96
N PHE A 715 -12.48 25.14 -8.96
CA PHE A 715 -13.84 25.70 -9.03
C PHE A 715 -13.86 27.11 -8.43
N GLU A 716 -14.44 28.04 -9.18
CA GLU A 716 -14.63 29.42 -8.74
C GLU A 716 -16.14 29.67 -8.48
N GLY A 717 -16.55 29.48 -7.26
CA GLY A 717 -17.94 29.68 -6.86
C GLY A 717 -18.10 30.24 -5.46
N PRO A 718 -19.28 30.78 -5.13
CA PRO A 718 -19.55 31.30 -3.80
C PRO A 718 -19.63 30.17 -2.77
N GLU A 719 -19.22 30.46 -1.54
CA GLU A 719 -19.53 29.60 -0.40
C GLU A 719 -21.04 29.52 -0.17
N CYS A 720 -21.52 28.44 0.46
CA CYS A 720 -22.95 28.18 0.68
C CYS A 720 -23.70 29.33 1.34
N ALA A 721 -23.10 30.05 2.28
CA ALA A 721 -23.75 31.18 2.94
C ALA A 721 -24.04 32.34 1.97
N ALA A 722 -23.09 32.66 1.09
CA ALA A 722 -23.26 33.66 0.04
C ALA A 722 -24.25 33.19 -1.03
N TYR A 723 -24.14 31.96 -1.47
CA TYR A 723 -25.06 31.35 -2.42
C TYR A 723 -26.53 31.43 -1.94
N VAL A 724 -26.80 31.02 -0.71
CA VAL A 724 -28.16 31.06 -0.12
C VAL A 724 -28.68 32.47 0.01
N ALA A 725 -27.82 33.46 0.26
CA ALA A 725 -28.25 34.88 0.39
C ALA A 725 -28.59 35.53 -0.96
N GLU A 726 -27.94 35.11 -2.03
CA GLU A 726 -28.04 35.78 -3.34
C GLU A 726 -28.99 35.11 -4.32
N GLN A 727 -29.18 33.79 -4.19
CA GLN A 727 -29.98 32.99 -5.13
C GLN A 727 -31.42 32.80 -4.63
N PRO A 728 -32.44 33.00 -5.48
CA PRO A 728 -33.82 32.67 -5.13
C PRO A 728 -34.01 31.14 -4.97
N CYS A 729 -34.93 30.74 -4.09
CA CYS A 729 -35.19 29.34 -3.78
C CYS A 729 -35.75 28.49 -4.92
N ASN A 730 -36.35 29.12 -5.88
CA ASN A 730 -36.96 28.50 -7.06
C ASN A 730 -35.99 28.51 -8.27
N SER A 731 -34.71 28.77 -8.07
CA SER A 731 -33.72 28.62 -9.12
C SER A 731 -33.66 27.15 -9.54
N ASN A 732 -33.84 26.90 -10.82
CA ASN A 732 -33.83 25.56 -11.45
C ASN A 732 -32.74 25.45 -12.52
N THR A 733 -31.92 26.47 -12.67
CA THR A 733 -30.77 26.51 -13.57
C THR A 733 -29.60 27.17 -12.85
N PHE A 734 -28.44 26.55 -12.99
CA PHE A 734 -27.25 26.94 -12.26
C PHE A 734 -26.10 27.25 -13.21
N GLU A 735 -25.14 27.99 -12.72
CA GLU A 735 -23.92 28.35 -13.45
C GLU A 735 -22.69 27.98 -12.62
N HIS A 736 -21.72 27.29 -13.25
CA HIS A 736 -20.42 26.98 -12.66
C HIS A 736 -19.29 27.64 -13.46
N VAL A 737 -18.37 28.23 -12.76
CA VAL A 737 -17.14 28.77 -13.32
C VAL A 737 -15.98 27.89 -12.86
N LEU A 738 -15.23 27.38 -13.82
CA LEU A 738 -14.08 26.52 -13.62
C LEU A 738 -12.86 27.18 -14.23
N SER A 739 -11.72 27.05 -13.58
CA SER A 739 -10.42 27.45 -14.13
C SER A 739 -9.42 26.32 -13.94
N TRP A 740 -8.42 26.26 -14.81
CA TRP A 740 -7.38 25.26 -14.72
C TRP A 740 -6.04 25.82 -15.13
N GLN A 741 -4.99 25.16 -14.64
CA GLN A 741 -3.62 25.49 -14.98
C GLN A 741 -2.94 24.24 -15.56
N PRO A 742 -2.27 24.35 -16.73
CA PRO A 742 -1.45 23.26 -17.24
C PRO A 742 -0.25 23.04 -16.34
N ASP A 743 0.13 21.79 -16.15
CA ASP A 743 1.38 21.41 -15.50
C ASP A 743 2.43 21.07 -16.57
N PHE A 744 3.64 21.63 -16.43
CA PHE A 744 4.80 21.36 -17.28
C PHE A 744 6.01 20.92 -16.45
N SER A 745 5.80 20.55 -15.19
CA SER A 745 6.89 20.23 -14.25
C SER A 745 7.43 18.80 -14.36
N GLY A 746 6.69 17.91 -15.04
CA GLY A 746 7.02 16.50 -15.24
C GLY A 746 7.72 16.20 -16.58
N ASP A 747 7.99 14.92 -16.81
CA ASP A 747 8.45 14.40 -18.13
C ASP A 747 7.23 14.10 -19.02
N CYS A 748 6.45 15.14 -19.32
CA CYS A 748 5.22 15.07 -20.10
C CYS A 748 5.37 15.88 -21.40
N ASP A 749 4.44 15.66 -22.36
CA ASP A 749 4.39 16.48 -23.55
C ASP A 749 3.88 17.89 -23.22
N ASP A 750 4.60 18.92 -23.62
CA ASP A 750 4.26 20.33 -23.43
C ASP A 750 3.59 20.98 -24.67
N GLU A 751 3.47 20.25 -25.79
CA GLU A 751 2.84 20.73 -27.02
C GLU A 751 1.30 20.58 -27.02
N LEU A 752 0.63 21.26 -26.10
CA LEU A 752 -0.81 21.14 -25.91
C LEU A 752 -1.61 21.70 -27.10
N SER A 753 -2.63 20.97 -27.54
CA SER A 753 -3.65 21.41 -28.50
C SER A 753 -4.94 21.87 -27.83
N GLY A 754 -5.28 21.32 -26.65
CA GLY A 754 -6.50 21.69 -25.94
C GLY A 754 -6.77 20.89 -24.66
N TYR A 755 -8.04 21.01 -24.22
CA TYR A 755 -8.52 20.37 -22.99
C TYR A 755 -9.90 19.77 -23.21
N ARG A 756 -10.22 18.72 -22.44
CA ARG A 756 -11.55 18.10 -22.33
C ARG A 756 -12.03 18.14 -20.89
N LEU A 757 -13.20 18.74 -20.68
CA LEU A 757 -13.83 18.88 -19.37
C LEU A 757 -14.93 17.83 -19.23
N TYR A 758 -14.90 17.11 -18.14
CA TYR A 758 -15.84 16.05 -17.80
C TYR A 758 -16.63 16.39 -16.54
N PHE A 759 -17.88 15.94 -16.50
CA PHE A 759 -18.83 16.22 -15.41
C PHE A 759 -19.65 14.99 -15.04
N THR A 760 -19.95 14.85 -13.76
CA THR A 760 -20.95 13.93 -13.20
C THR A 760 -21.76 14.61 -12.10
N PRO A 761 -23.10 14.43 -12.03
CA PRO A 761 -23.92 14.92 -10.93
C PRO A 761 -23.89 14.02 -9.68
N ASP A 762 -23.30 12.82 -9.75
CA ASP A 762 -23.45 11.75 -8.77
C ASP A 762 -22.27 11.56 -7.81
N GLY A 763 -21.36 12.56 -7.76
CA GLY A 763 -20.17 12.52 -6.91
C GLY A 763 -18.95 11.86 -7.60
N GLU A 764 -17.84 11.73 -6.88
CA GLU A 764 -16.57 11.27 -7.45
C GLU A 764 -16.62 9.87 -8.06
N GLU A 765 -17.48 8.99 -7.52
CA GLU A 765 -17.67 7.63 -8.03
C GLU A 765 -18.67 7.55 -9.20
N GLY A 766 -19.25 8.68 -9.61
CA GLY A 766 -20.23 8.75 -10.68
C GLY A 766 -19.61 8.57 -12.08
N GLN A 767 -20.46 8.30 -13.06
CA GLN A 767 -20.03 8.23 -14.45
C GLN A 767 -19.82 9.64 -15.02
N PHE A 768 -18.58 10.01 -15.31
CA PHE A 768 -18.25 11.29 -15.91
C PHE A 768 -18.55 11.32 -17.41
N ASN A 769 -19.15 12.39 -17.86
CA ASN A 769 -19.45 12.63 -19.28
C ASN A 769 -18.73 13.89 -19.77
N LEU A 770 -18.26 13.87 -21.02
CA LEU A 770 -17.65 15.01 -21.65
C LEU A 770 -18.67 16.16 -21.80
N VAL A 771 -18.37 17.33 -21.21
CA VAL A 771 -19.26 18.50 -21.23
C VAL A 771 -18.67 19.68 -21.96
N GLY A 772 -17.36 19.68 -22.27
CA GLY A 772 -16.71 20.75 -23.03
C GLY A 772 -15.37 20.38 -23.60
N GLN A 773 -15.03 21.02 -24.71
CA GLN A 773 -13.69 20.96 -25.30
C GLN A 773 -13.19 22.40 -25.51
N TYR A 774 -11.93 22.63 -25.14
CA TYR A 774 -11.34 23.96 -25.09
C TYR A 774 -9.98 23.96 -25.78
N SER A 775 -9.61 25.11 -26.38
CA SER A 775 -8.26 25.25 -26.96
C SER A 775 -7.20 25.37 -25.87
N SER A 776 -5.94 25.12 -26.23
CA SER A 776 -4.80 25.21 -25.29
C SER A 776 -4.61 26.60 -24.67
N LEU A 777 -5.17 27.64 -25.26
CA LEU A 777 -5.12 29.03 -24.76
C LEU A 777 -6.28 29.38 -23.83
N GLN A 778 -7.31 28.54 -23.75
CA GLN A 778 -8.48 28.77 -22.92
C GLN A 778 -8.32 28.00 -21.61
N LEU A 779 -8.16 28.73 -20.51
CA LEU A 779 -7.89 28.20 -19.19
C LEU A 779 -9.10 28.35 -18.23
N THR A 780 -10.26 28.75 -18.75
CA THR A 780 -11.49 28.91 -17.97
C THR A 780 -12.69 28.44 -18.76
N ALA A 781 -13.70 27.94 -18.07
CA ALA A 781 -14.99 27.58 -18.62
C ALA A 781 -16.14 28.07 -17.73
N THR A 782 -17.19 28.56 -18.36
CA THR A 782 -18.44 28.86 -17.68
C THR A 782 -19.53 27.96 -18.24
N LEU A 783 -19.98 27.03 -17.39
CA LEU A 783 -21.10 26.13 -17.69
C LEU A 783 -22.38 26.75 -17.20
N ARG A 784 -23.36 26.93 -18.10
CA ARG A 784 -24.64 27.60 -17.82
C ARG A 784 -25.81 26.65 -18.00
N ASN A 785 -26.93 27.00 -17.34
CA ASN A 785 -28.18 26.23 -17.42
C ASN A 785 -28.03 24.78 -16.94
N LEU A 786 -27.17 24.56 -15.95
CA LEU A 786 -27.03 23.25 -15.32
C LEU A 786 -28.34 22.88 -14.59
N PRO A 787 -28.81 21.64 -14.69
CA PRO A 787 -30.06 21.21 -14.05
C PRO A 787 -29.89 20.97 -12.54
N THR A 788 -28.67 20.87 -12.04
CA THR A 788 -28.31 20.72 -10.63
C THR A 788 -27.11 21.58 -10.30
N TYR A 789 -27.01 22.04 -9.05
CA TYR A 789 -25.83 22.74 -8.58
C TYR A 789 -24.73 21.76 -8.11
N ARG A 790 -25.10 20.60 -7.60
CA ARG A 790 -24.13 19.56 -7.18
C ARG A 790 -23.52 18.86 -8.38
N GLY A 791 -22.26 18.44 -8.24
CA GLY A 791 -21.57 17.58 -9.19
C GLY A 791 -20.05 17.70 -9.08
N CYS A 792 -19.38 16.81 -9.75
CA CYS A 792 -17.91 16.73 -9.78
C CYS A 792 -17.37 16.91 -11.19
N TYR A 793 -16.19 17.49 -11.28
CA TYR A 793 -15.49 17.77 -12.53
C TYR A 793 -14.06 17.23 -12.47
N TYR A 794 -13.57 16.79 -13.61
CA TYR A 794 -12.15 16.72 -13.91
C TYR A 794 -11.89 17.20 -15.33
N ILE A 795 -10.65 17.51 -15.64
CA ILE A 795 -10.21 17.97 -16.95
C ILE A 795 -8.99 17.15 -17.40
N THR A 796 -8.86 16.93 -18.70
CA THR A 796 -7.69 16.33 -19.31
C THR A 796 -7.05 17.31 -20.30
N ALA A 797 -5.75 17.21 -20.51
CA ALA A 797 -5.04 17.91 -21.58
C ALA A 797 -4.92 17.03 -22.82
N ILE A 798 -4.92 17.64 -23.99
CA ILE A 798 -4.71 16.99 -25.28
C ILE A 798 -3.49 17.61 -25.94
N ASP A 799 -2.55 16.81 -26.40
CA ASP A 799 -1.40 17.27 -27.18
C ASP A 799 -1.72 17.45 -28.66
N ARG A 800 -0.72 17.84 -29.44
CA ARG A 800 -0.90 17.99 -30.91
C ARG A 800 -0.97 16.66 -31.66
N SER A 801 -0.47 15.59 -31.05
CA SER A 801 -0.53 14.23 -31.57
C SER A 801 -1.87 13.56 -31.30
N GLY A 802 -2.70 14.15 -30.43
CA GLY A 802 -4.03 13.67 -30.05
C GLY A 802 -4.03 12.78 -28.82
N ASN A 803 -2.89 12.63 -28.12
CA ASN A 803 -2.82 11.90 -26.87
C ASN A 803 -3.52 12.70 -25.77
N GLU A 804 -4.22 12.00 -24.88
CA GLU A 804 -4.96 12.58 -23.76
C GLU A 804 -4.27 12.24 -22.44
N SER A 805 -4.11 13.24 -21.57
CA SER A 805 -3.50 13.08 -20.25
C SER A 805 -4.34 12.20 -19.34
N GLU A 806 -3.75 11.72 -18.24
CA GLU A 806 -4.52 11.26 -17.09
C GLU A 806 -5.45 12.38 -16.60
N PRO A 807 -6.56 12.05 -15.92
CA PRO A 807 -7.44 13.05 -15.32
C PRO A 807 -6.72 13.97 -14.33
N SER A 808 -7.14 15.22 -14.27
CA SER A 808 -6.75 16.17 -13.23
C SER A 808 -7.23 15.71 -11.84
N ASN A 809 -6.92 16.49 -10.81
CA ASN A 809 -7.68 16.44 -9.56
C ASN A 809 -9.18 16.58 -9.82
N VAL A 810 -10.00 15.82 -9.08
CA VAL A 810 -11.46 15.95 -9.12
C VAL A 810 -11.87 17.11 -8.21
N VAL A 811 -12.72 17.98 -8.73
CA VAL A 811 -13.30 19.11 -7.98
C VAL A 811 -14.79 18.94 -7.90
N CYS A 812 -15.32 18.82 -6.69
CA CYS A 812 -16.74 18.64 -6.45
C CYS A 812 -17.37 19.89 -5.86
N VAL A 813 -18.59 20.18 -6.29
CA VAL A 813 -19.47 21.21 -5.75
C VAL A 813 -20.71 20.53 -5.20
N ASP A 814 -21.18 20.92 -4.03
CA ASP A 814 -22.37 20.35 -3.45
C ASP A 814 -23.51 21.36 -3.33
N ASN A 815 -24.73 20.88 -3.26
CA ASN A 815 -25.88 21.66 -2.99
C ASN A 815 -25.81 22.32 -1.60
N CYS A 816 -26.37 23.51 -1.47
CA CYS A 816 -26.45 24.25 -0.22
C CYS A 816 -27.82 24.08 0.43
N PRO A 817 -28.06 23.06 1.25
CA PRO A 817 -29.38 22.69 1.75
C PRO A 817 -29.86 23.66 2.84
N VAL A 818 -31.11 24.10 2.73
CA VAL A 818 -31.76 24.95 3.74
C VAL A 818 -33.14 24.39 4.07
N TYR A 819 -33.45 24.29 5.34
CA TYR A 819 -34.79 23.97 5.84
C TYR A 819 -34.97 24.55 7.24
N ASN A 820 -35.89 25.47 7.41
CA ASN A 820 -36.16 26.16 8.67
C ASN A 820 -37.65 26.18 8.99
N LEU A 821 -37.97 25.97 10.25
CA LEU A 821 -39.33 25.97 10.79
C LEU A 821 -39.53 27.18 11.74
N PRO A 822 -40.70 27.82 11.76
CA PRO A 822 -41.01 28.84 12.74
C PRO A 822 -41.18 28.22 14.15
N ASN A 823 -41.16 29.04 15.16
CA ASN A 823 -41.40 28.63 16.54
C ASN A 823 -42.82 29.02 17.08
N ALA A 824 -43.61 29.72 16.28
CA ALA A 824 -44.99 30.08 16.63
C ALA A 824 -45.84 30.26 15.37
N PHE A 825 -47.18 30.06 15.53
CA PHE A 825 -48.15 30.36 14.51
C PHE A 825 -49.52 30.70 15.13
N THR A 826 -50.41 31.34 14.35
CA THR A 826 -51.69 31.89 14.81
C THR A 826 -52.80 31.44 13.85
N PRO A 827 -53.45 30.28 14.03
CA PRO A 827 -54.50 29.79 13.13
C PRO A 827 -55.84 30.53 13.39
N ASN A 828 -55.88 31.81 13.05
CA ASN A 828 -57.05 32.70 13.25
C ASN A 828 -57.75 33.06 11.93
N ASN A 829 -57.28 32.52 10.78
CA ASN A 829 -57.77 32.75 9.41
C ASN A 829 -57.66 34.21 8.93
N ASP A 830 -56.67 34.95 9.38
CA ASP A 830 -56.37 36.30 8.89
C ASP A 830 -55.42 36.31 7.65
N GLY A 831 -54.95 35.16 7.23
CA GLY A 831 -54.03 34.96 6.09
C GLY A 831 -52.55 35.12 6.46
N VAL A 832 -52.22 35.34 7.74
CA VAL A 832 -50.85 35.52 8.19
C VAL A 832 -50.50 34.49 9.29
N ASN A 833 -49.52 33.65 9.06
CA ASN A 833 -49.07 32.60 9.98
C ASN A 833 -50.18 31.65 10.47
N ASP A 834 -51.21 31.42 9.64
CA ASP A 834 -52.31 30.53 9.96
C ASP A 834 -51.94 29.03 10.02
N THR A 835 -50.78 28.70 9.47
CA THR A 835 -50.27 27.32 9.45
C THR A 835 -48.82 27.27 9.93
N PHE A 836 -48.48 26.25 10.71
CA PHE A 836 -47.09 25.91 10.98
C PHE A 836 -46.54 25.21 9.77
N MET A 837 -45.60 25.86 9.08
CA MET A 837 -45.00 25.38 7.85
C MET A 837 -43.55 25.91 7.74
N ALA A 838 -42.71 25.28 6.91
CA ALA A 838 -41.39 25.82 6.61
C ALA A 838 -41.54 27.24 6.05
N PHE A 839 -40.54 28.08 6.31
CA PHE A 839 -40.51 29.43 5.79
C PHE A 839 -40.57 29.45 4.27
N ASP A 840 -41.35 30.31 3.66
CA ASP A 840 -41.50 30.49 2.23
C ASP A 840 -40.89 31.75 1.66
N ASN A 841 -40.05 32.43 2.48
CA ASN A 841 -39.33 33.62 2.04
C ASN A 841 -38.38 33.27 0.89
N PRO A 842 -38.49 33.93 -0.28
CA PRO A 842 -37.79 33.50 -1.51
C PRO A 842 -36.27 33.62 -1.48
N PHE A 843 -35.66 34.21 -0.49
CA PHE A 843 -34.21 34.45 -0.46
C PHE A 843 -33.60 33.87 0.81
N ALA A 844 -33.51 33.31 1.61
CA ALA A 844 -32.67 32.96 2.71
C ALA A 844 -33.23 31.82 3.60
N GLN A 845 -34.51 31.64 3.65
CA GLN A 845 -35.11 30.76 4.65
C GLN A 845 -35.99 29.63 4.08
N CYS A 846 -36.34 29.67 2.83
CA CYS A 846 -37.18 28.70 2.17
C CYS A 846 -36.45 27.34 1.97
N PRO A 847 -37.23 26.25 1.85
CA PRO A 847 -36.64 24.93 1.57
C PRO A 847 -35.78 24.92 0.29
N ARG A 848 -34.53 24.46 0.40
CA ARG A 848 -33.62 24.29 -0.74
C ARG A 848 -33.08 22.87 -0.74
N PHE A 849 -33.10 22.26 -1.91
CA PHE A 849 -32.58 20.90 -2.12
C PHE A 849 -33.16 19.87 -1.14
N VAL A 850 -34.42 20.07 -0.75
CA VAL A 850 -35.13 19.14 0.15
C VAL A 850 -35.80 18.05 -0.68
N THR A 851 -35.49 16.79 -0.39
CA THR A 851 -36.09 15.60 -1.03
C THR A 851 -37.26 15.02 -0.22
N GLY A 852 -37.28 15.30 1.08
CA GLY A 852 -38.37 14.85 1.91
C GLY A 852 -38.31 15.34 3.34
N VAL A 853 -39.43 15.28 4.04
CA VAL A 853 -39.59 15.65 5.45
C VAL A 853 -40.48 14.65 6.15
N GLU A 854 -40.01 14.16 7.28
CA GLU A 854 -40.81 13.39 8.23
C GLU A 854 -40.88 14.12 9.55
N ILE A 855 -42.06 14.38 10.09
CA ILE A 855 -42.21 15.10 11.35
C ILE A 855 -43.45 14.61 12.12
N PHE A 856 -43.36 14.58 13.43
CA PHE A 856 -44.50 14.42 14.32
C PHE A 856 -44.49 15.51 15.38
N ILE A 857 -45.69 15.92 15.79
CA ILE A 857 -45.88 16.94 16.80
C ILE A 857 -46.60 16.30 17.98
N VAL A 858 -46.13 16.61 19.18
CA VAL A 858 -46.70 16.11 20.44
C VAL A 858 -47.10 17.28 21.35
N ASN A 859 -48.10 17.05 22.17
CA ASN A 859 -48.50 17.98 23.23
C ASN A 859 -47.51 17.89 24.44
N ARG A 860 -47.72 18.74 25.44
CA ARG A 860 -46.85 18.78 26.65
C ARG A 860 -46.84 17.50 27.50
N TRP A 861 -47.73 16.55 27.24
CA TRP A 861 -47.78 15.24 27.91
C TRP A 861 -47.19 14.10 27.04
N GLY A 862 -46.64 14.43 25.87
CA GLY A 862 -46.02 13.48 24.96
C GLY A 862 -47.02 12.76 24.03
N ALA A 863 -48.31 13.12 24.05
CA ALA A 863 -49.29 12.54 23.13
C ALA A 863 -49.13 13.17 21.74
N GLU A 864 -49.04 12.31 20.70
CA GLU A 864 -48.93 12.74 19.31
C GLU A 864 -50.25 13.41 18.86
N VAL A 865 -50.16 14.58 18.26
CA VAL A 865 -51.31 15.36 17.77
C VAL A 865 -51.29 15.54 16.27
N PHE A 866 -50.13 15.41 15.64
CA PHE A 866 -49.97 15.55 14.19
C PHE A 866 -48.76 14.76 13.71
N ARG A 867 -48.89 14.13 12.54
CA ARG A 867 -47.79 13.45 11.84
C ARG A 867 -47.85 13.80 10.35
N TYR A 868 -46.68 14.04 9.78
CA TYR A 868 -46.51 14.32 8.37
C TYR A 868 -45.32 13.58 7.83
N ASN A 869 -45.45 13.02 6.63
CA ASN A 869 -44.36 12.41 5.90
C ASN A 869 -44.56 12.72 4.39
N SER A 870 -43.70 13.59 3.86
CA SER A 870 -43.78 14.00 2.46
C SER A 870 -43.43 12.88 1.49
N LEU A 871 -42.62 11.90 1.92
CA LEU A 871 -42.21 10.76 1.09
C LEU A 871 -43.35 9.74 0.87
N SER A 872 -44.36 9.75 1.75
CA SER A 872 -45.55 8.89 1.66
C SER A 872 -46.78 9.61 1.13
N SER A 873 -46.74 10.93 0.97
CA SER A 873 -47.81 11.74 0.41
C SER A 873 -47.71 11.84 -1.11
N ASN A 874 -48.82 11.77 -1.82
CA ASN A 874 -48.82 11.89 -3.29
C ASN A 874 -48.45 13.29 -3.80
N GLU A 875 -48.23 14.28 -2.90
CA GLU A 875 -48.03 15.68 -3.25
C GLU A 875 -46.57 16.12 -3.07
N ASN A 876 -45.70 15.35 -2.46
CA ASN A 876 -44.29 15.71 -2.14
C ASN A 876 -44.14 17.12 -1.56
N ASP A 877 -45.13 17.64 -0.82
CA ASP A 877 -45.08 18.95 -0.21
C ASP A 877 -44.14 18.98 1.01
N VAL A 878 -43.02 19.66 0.90
CA VAL A 878 -42.04 19.76 1.96
C VAL A 878 -42.37 20.83 3.03
N PHE A 879 -43.46 21.57 2.87
CA PHE A 879 -43.82 22.67 3.76
C PHE A 879 -44.55 22.26 5.04
N ILE A 880 -45.01 21.01 5.19
CA ILE A 880 -45.74 20.45 6.36
C ILE A 880 -47.19 20.93 6.48
N ARG A 881 -47.47 22.23 6.55
CA ARG A 881 -48.82 22.91 6.62
C ARG A 881 -49.73 22.39 7.73
N TRP A 882 -49.28 22.37 9.00
CA TRP A 882 -50.12 22.05 10.13
C TRP A 882 -50.95 23.26 10.61
N ASN A 883 -52.27 23.14 10.67
CA ASN A 883 -53.22 24.21 10.99
C ASN A 883 -53.67 24.20 12.46
N GLY A 884 -52.96 23.53 13.36
CA GLY A 884 -53.27 23.48 14.80
C GLY A 884 -54.46 22.60 15.17
N ARG A 885 -54.80 21.61 14.30
CA ARG A 885 -55.82 20.58 14.56
C ARG A 885 -55.17 19.22 14.76
N ASP A 886 -55.86 18.35 15.52
CA ASP A 886 -55.44 16.97 15.64
C ASP A 886 -55.76 16.15 14.37
N GLN A 887 -55.33 14.87 14.36
CA GLN A 887 -55.60 13.96 13.20
C GLN A 887 -57.09 13.70 12.95
N SER A 888 -57.97 13.98 13.92
CA SER A 888 -59.41 13.87 13.81
C SER A 888 -60.08 15.19 13.35
N GLY A 889 -59.26 16.26 13.14
CA GLY A 889 -59.74 17.56 12.73
C GLY A 889 -60.21 18.47 13.88
N ASN A 890 -60.07 18.08 15.14
CA ASN A 890 -60.47 18.88 16.29
C ASN A 890 -59.43 19.98 16.55
N GLU A 891 -59.89 21.13 16.97
CA GLU A 891 -59.01 22.25 17.33
C GLU A 891 -58.25 21.98 18.62
N LEU A 892 -56.94 22.17 18.57
CA LEU A 892 -56.08 22.00 19.75
C LEU A 892 -55.99 23.30 20.52
N PRO A 893 -55.87 23.26 21.88
CA PRO A 893 -55.83 24.47 22.71
C PRO A 893 -54.54 25.26 22.47
N ALA A 894 -54.59 26.60 22.66
CA ALA A 894 -53.38 27.42 22.66
C ALA A 894 -52.40 26.90 23.71
N GLY A 895 -51.08 26.93 23.37
CA GLY A 895 -50.03 26.41 24.24
C GLY A 895 -48.79 25.96 23.50
N THR A 896 -47.86 25.34 24.26
CA THR A 896 -46.59 24.83 23.71
C THR A 896 -46.76 23.38 23.27
N TYR A 897 -46.34 23.13 22.04
CA TYR A 897 -46.20 21.79 21.44
C TYR A 897 -44.75 21.56 21.14
N PHE A 898 -44.37 20.29 20.94
CA PHE A 898 -43.03 19.89 20.63
C PHE A 898 -43.02 19.12 19.32
N TYR A 899 -42.01 19.33 18.48
CA TYR A 899 -41.86 18.54 17.26
C TYR A 899 -40.51 17.80 17.26
N SER A 900 -40.55 16.64 16.63
CA SER A 900 -39.36 15.88 16.29
C SER A 900 -39.54 15.27 14.90
N GLY A 901 -38.46 15.15 14.14
CA GLY A 901 -38.53 14.64 12.79
C GLY A 901 -37.17 14.63 12.09
N THR A 902 -37.19 14.38 10.79
CA THR A 902 -36.00 14.36 9.93
C THR A 902 -36.31 15.06 8.61
N VAL A 903 -35.41 15.89 8.14
CA VAL A 903 -35.44 16.44 6.79
C VAL A 903 -34.34 15.78 5.97
N PHE A 904 -34.64 15.43 4.72
CA PHE A 904 -33.74 14.80 3.77
C PHE A 904 -33.38 15.77 2.67
N PHE A 905 -32.12 15.75 2.25
CA PHE A 905 -31.59 16.69 1.27
C PHE A 905 -30.97 15.96 0.06
N ASP A 906 -30.98 16.64 -1.07
CA ASP A 906 -30.27 16.23 -2.28
C ASP A 906 -28.85 16.83 -2.27
N VAL A 907 -27.92 16.12 -1.68
CA VAL A 907 -26.52 16.52 -1.53
C VAL A 907 -25.57 15.35 -1.82
N LEU A 908 -24.33 15.65 -2.16
CA LEU A 908 -23.27 14.64 -2.37
C LEU A 908 -22.73 14.14 -1.01
N ASP A 909 -22.51 15.06 -0.08
CA ASP A 909 -21.97 14.74 1.25
C ASP A 909 -22.97 13.86 2.04
N PRO A 910 -22.63 12.58 2.33
CA PRO A 910 -23.48 11.70 3.10
C PRO A 910 -23.88 12.23 4.49
N ALA A 911 -23.00 13.05 5.10
CA ALA A 911 -23.25 13.64 6.42
C ALA A 911 -24.36 14.70 6.39
N LEU A 912 -24.61 15.31 5.24
CA LEU A 912 -25.62 16.35 5.04
C LEU A 912 -26.91 15.80 4.44
N LYS A 913 -27.00 14.52 4.05
CA LYS A 913 -28.16 13.91 3.41
C LYS A 913 -29.42 13.96 4.28
N GLN A 914 -29.25 14.03 5.59
CA GLN A 914 -30.37 14.15 6.53
C GLN A 914 -29.99 15.00 7.73
N ARG A 915 -30.98 15.69 8.27
CA ARG A 915 -30.84 16.52 9.48
C ARG A 915 -32.01 16.29 10.42
N GLU A 916 -31.70 16.08 11.68
CA GLU A 916 -32.74 15.97 12.72
C GLU A 916 -33.42 17.32 12.98
N LEU A 917 -34.73 17.30 13.04
CA LEU A 917 -35.58 18.45 13.37
C LEU A 917 -36.13 18.26 14.79
N LYS A 918 -35.83 19.16 15.69
CA LYS A 918 -36.39 19.21 17.06
C LYS A 918 -36.64 20.64 17.46
N GLY A 919 -37.77 20.86 18.12
CA GLY A 919 -38.06 22.19 18.62
C GLY A 919 -39.45 22.28 19.29
N THR A 920 -39.79 23.56 19.62
CA THR A 920 -41.08 23.87 20.24
C THR A 920 -41.91 24.77 19.33
N ILE A 921 -43.23 24.64 19.41
CA ILE A 921 -44.17 25.42 18.66
C ILE A 921 -45.12 26.10 19.64
N GLN A 922 -45.25 27.41 19.57
CA GLN A 922 -46.29 28.14 20.28
C GLN A 922 -47.49 28.27 19.39
N LEU A 923 -48.57 27.57 19.74
CA LEU A 923 -49.86 27.76 19.12
C LEU A 923 -50.58 28.89 19.86
N LEU A 924 -50.83 29.97 19.17
CA LEU A 924 -51.51 31.15 19.70
C LEU A 924 -52.86 31.27 19.01
N ARG A 925 -53.90 31.58 19.78
CA ARG A 925 -55.26 31.78 19.29
C ARG A 925 -55.86 33.07 19.82
#